data_3f241f4cd6f1012375ce442b489f64a7
#
_entry.id   3f241f4cd6f1012375ce442b489f64a7
#
_cell.length_a   1.000
_cell.length_b   1.000
_cell.length_c   1.000
_cell.angle_alpha   90.00
_cell.angle_beta   90.00
_cell.angle_gamma   90.00
#
_symmetry.space_group_name_H-M   'P 1'
#
loop_
_entity.id
_entity.type
_entity.pdbx_description
1 polymer ?
#
loop_
_entity_poly.entity_id
_entity_poly.type
_entity_poly.pdbx_seq_one_letter_code
_entity_poly.pdbx_strand_id
1 'polypeptide(L)'
;MKAIVGELRRTLRGLVKAPSYALTCISVLALAIGVNTAIFTILSSVVLKALPYPTPSRLVFLRERFIHVSDPLFEHMQTARRNYAEWKRSATVFEDIAAFHQSSLNEIVNGDTQSVAVGFGSADLFPLLGAHARSGRLFQPAEEGAGHDAVAVISDEYFERRFHRAPTALGASITLGDSIYTVIGVLPPQFQMPSTDEGEDRIEADVWVPLSRLFKTPGDETQRQLLVAARLKPGVSQARAQAEMNGIAQSLAKSDPDLNEGLSVVISSFEAEATSPDLHQALYVLQAAVLLLLLIACANLANLTLVRASLRSREMAIRIALGAGRARVAAHLLLEALLISGAGAILGLVVAQWAVKLILALKPPDIQRPETIAIDGTVLAFACAIAILTAALFGLIPAMAASRTDIQGALRAGGGWGASAGRKRASQVLIAAEVALALVLLTGASLMIRSFQNLVATGIGFQTAHLVVADVALPEKRYPDGASESKFFHTLLDRVRHLPGVSGATVTDNLPLHSVSASNFFFAGRPDPPRNALLIADFAHTSPDYLALLRLPMLTGRALTEADLEATEKAAEDPKGGEGVCLVNQAFAREFFKDEQPIGQRLLESDKKYACRIVGVVADYRPMGAENGVRAQIFRPSLRNRAASLVVRTAAPTDAIASGIRKTVYGMDRDLVIDKVQPLDHWVDDWQAQRRFNTLLLSVFAGLALLLALAGIYSVLSNVVASRVREIGIRVAIGARPRQIGMLVLWQSMTPVAAGLAIGLAASLALSRFLESLLFQVGPRDPLTLTLSALAVLAVSPAAIYIPLRRALAIDCMVALREE
;
A
#
# COMPACT_ATOMS: atom_id res chain seq x y z
N MET A 1 -34.63 2.02 37.59
CA MET A 1 -35.08 2.38 36.24
C MET A 1 -35.65 3.78 36.15
N LYS A 2 -36.72 4.18 36.94
CA LYS A 2 -37.32 5.53 36.90
C LYS A 2 -36.33 6.70 37.16
N ALA A 3 -35.35 6.52 38.07
CA ALA A 3 -34.35 7.54 38.39
C ALA A 3 -33.38 7.79 37.22
N ILE A 4 -32.94 6.75 36.52
CA ILE A 4 -32.04 6.82 35.38
C ILE A 4 -32.72 7.53 34.19
N VAL A 5 -33.99 7.17 33.91
CA VAL A 5 -34.78 7.81 32.84
C VAL A 5 -35.01 9.30 33.15
N GLY A 6 -35.22 9.65 34.41
CA GLY A 6 -35.37 11.04 34.87
C GLY A 6 -34.09 11.87 34.68
N GLU A 7 -32.92 11.28 34.98
CA GLU A 7 -31.63 11.93 34.73
C GLU A 7 -31.30 12.07 33.25
N LEU A 8 -31.56 11.04 32.44
CA LEU A 8 -31.41 11.08 30.99
C LEU A 8 -32.23 12.21 30.36
N ARG A 9 -33.50 12.35 30.77
CA ARG A 9 -34.38 13.41 30.24
C ARG A 9 -33.91 14.81 30.64
N ARG A 10 -33.33 14.96 31.82
CA ARG A 10 -32.76 16.24 32.30
C ARG A 10 -31.50 16.60 31.52
N THR A 11 -30.60 15.64 31.31
CA THR A 11 -29.37 15.84 30.55
C THR A 11 -29.66 16.21 29.09
N LEU A 12 -30.59 15.51 28.44
CA LEU A 12 -31.03 15.84 27.08
C LEU A 12 -31.60 17.26 26.99
N ARG A 13 -32.47 17.67 27.95
CA ARG A 13 -32.98 19.05 27.97
C ARG A 13 -31.87 20.08 28.18
N GLY A 14 -30.81 19.73 28.94
CA GLY A 14 -29.66 20.57 29.17
C GLY A 14 -28.81 20.77 27.91
N LEU A 15 -28.69 19.74 27.08
CA LEU A 15 -27.99 19.79 25.79
C LEU A 15 -28.78 20.59 24.76
N VAL A 16 -30.11 20.41 24.68
CA VAL A 16 -30.99 21.17 23.76
C VAL A 16 -30.98 22.68 24.09
N LYS A 17 -30.82 23.06 25.36
CA LYS A 17 -30.70 24.49 25.77
C LYS A 17 -29.34 25.13 25.41
N ALA A 18 -28.33 24.34 25.04
CA ALA A 18 -27.02 24.85 24.60
C ALA A 18 -26.64 24.21 23.24
N PRO A 19 -27.34 24.56 22.15
CA PRO A 19 -27.23 23.86 20.89
C PRO A 19 -25.86 24.04 20.23
N SER A 20 -25.25 25.22 20.33
CA SER A 20 -23.91 25.47 19.76
C SER A 20 -22.84 24.57 20.40
N TYR A 21 -22.84 24.38 21.70
CA TYR A 21 -21.93 23.49 22.41
C TYR A 21 -22.16 22.04 21.98
N ALA A 22 -23.41 21.57 22.04
CA ALA A 22 -23.72 20.20 21.70
C ALA A 22 -23.34 19.88 20.23
N LEU A 23 -23.69 20.77 19.30
CA LEU A 23 -23.37 20.61 17.89
C LEU A 23 -21.86 20.57 17.65
N THR A 24 -21.10 21.51 18.23
CA THR A 24 -19.63 21.53 18.11
C THR A 24 -19.01 20.23 18.64
N CYS A 25 -19.40 19.79 19.85
CA CYS A 25 -18.89 18.56 20.44
C CYS A 25 -19.23 17.33 19.59
N ILE A 26 -20.49 17.20 19.15
CA ILE A 26 -20.97 16.08 18.34
C ILE A 26 -20.24 16.09 16.97
N SER A 27 -20.07 17.25 16.32
CA SER A 27 -19.39 17.33 15.02
C SER A 27 -17.92 16.94 15.10
N VAL A 28 -17.20 17.43 16.12
CA VAL A 28 -15.80 17.07 16.33
C VAL A 28 -15.64 15.56 16.61
N LEU A 29 -16.52 15.00 17.46
CA LEU A 29 -16.48 13.56 17.73
C LEU A 29 -16.92 12.72 16.53
N ALA A 30 -17.94 13.16 15.78
CA ALA A 30 -18.37 12.48 14.58
C ALA A 30 -17.25 12.36 13.55
N LEU A 31 -16.50 13.45 13.35
CA LEU A 31 -15.33 13.43 12.47
C LEU A 31 -14.22 12.52 13.02
N ALA A 32 -13.84 12.69 14.31
CA ALA A 32 -12.75 11.92 14.90
C ALA A 32 -13.07 10.42 15.00
N ILE A 33 -14.27 10.04 15.46
CA ILE A 33 -14.71 8.64 15.55
C ILE A 33 -14.91 8.08 14.14
N GLY A 34 -15.48 8.87 13.22
CA GLY A 34 -15.74 8.44 11.85
C GLY A 34 -14.46 8.09 11.08
N VAL A 35 -13.45 8.96 11.15
CA VAL A 35 -12.15 8.71 10.50
C VAL A 35 -11.44 7.50 11.14
N ASN A 36 -11.46 7.38 12.49
CA ASN A 36 -10.93 6.20 13.18
C ASN A 36 -11.63 4.91 12.74
N THR A 37 -12.95 4.95 12.65
CA THR A 37 -13.75 3.79 12.23
C THR A 37 -13.48 3.45 10.76
N ALA A 38 -13.29 4.44 9.89
CA ALA A 38 -12.98 4.22 8.48
C ALA A 38 -11.62 3.52 8.29
N ILE A 39 -10.57 4.02 8.94
CA ILE A 39 -9.24 3.39 8.86
C ILE A 39 -9.26 2.01 9.51
N PHE A 40 -9.95 1.85 10.66
CA PHE A 40 -10.10 0.54 11.29
C PHE A 40 -10.88 -0.44 10.41
N THR A 41 -11.86 0.02 9.65
CA THR A 41 -12.61 -0.84 8.70
C THR A 41 -11.65 -1.43 7.66
N ILE A 42 -10.77 -0.61 7.10
CA ILE A 42 -9.75 -1.06 6.13
C ILE A 42 -8.76 -1.99 6.82
N LEU A 43 -8.19 -1.58 7.95
CA LEU A 43 -7.25 -2.38 8.74
C LEU A 43 -7.85 -3.75 9.11
N SER A 44 -9.10 -3.77 9.58
CA SER A 44 -9.79 -5.00 9.95
C SER A 44 -10.01 -5.92 8.75
N SER A 45 -10.42 -5.37 7.62
CA SER A 45 -10.71 -6.16 6.42
C SER A 45 -9.45 -6.68 5.72
N VAL A 46 -8.36 -5.92 5.77
CA VAL A 46 -7.10 -6.25 5.07
C VAL A 46 -6.17 -7.09 5.94
N VAL A 47 -6.05 -6.74 7.25
CA VAL A 47 -5.02 -7.31 8.13
C VAL A 47 -5.59 -8.29 9.16
N LEU A 48 -6.75 -7.95 9.79
CA LEU A 48 -7.25 -8.70 10.95
C LEU A 48 -8.24 -9.79 10.57
N LYS A 49 -8.89 -9.69 9.41
CA LYS A 49 -9.89 -10.67 8.98
C LYS A 49 -9.20 -11.91 8.45
N ALA A 50 -9.59 -13.06 8.97
CA ALA A 50 -9.10 -14.33 8.48
C ALA A 50 -9.40 -14.48 6.97
N LEU A 51 -8.44 -15.04 6.24
CA LEU A 51 -8.61 -15.38 4.83
C LEU A 51 -9.81 -16.35 4.66
N PRO A 52 -10.55 -16.29 3.54
CA PRO A 52 -11.79 -17.05 3.35
C PRO A 52 -11.56 -18.54 3.04
N TYR A 53 -10.52 -19.12 3.61
CA TYR A 53 -10.17 -20.53 3.43
C TYR A 53 -10.38 -21.31 4.73
N PRO A 54 -10.70 -22.61 4.65
CA PRO A 54 -10.75 -23.46 5.82
C PRO A 54 -9.38 -23.53 6.51
N THR A 55 -9.34 -23.21 7.82
CA THR A 55 -8.11 -23.22 8.65
C THR A 55 -6.92 -22.51 7.97
N PRO A 56 -7.02 -21.19 7.68
CA PRO A 56 -6.03 -20.48 6.87
C PRO A 56 -4.63 -20.48 7.49
N SER A 57 -4.52 -20.55 8.81
CA SER A 57 -3.24 -20.64 9.52
C SER A 57 -2.42 -21.90 9.23
N ARG A 58 -3.02 -22.91 8.57
CA ARG A 58 -2.34 -24.13 8.11
C ARG A 58 -1.96 -24.07 6.63
N LEU A 59 -2.39 -23.04 5.90
CA LEU A 59 -2.04 -22.86 4.51
C LEU A 59 -0.72 -22.10 4.39
N VAL A 60 0.17 -22.64 3.55
CA VAL A 60 1.50 -22.08 3.32
C VAL A 60 1.84 -22.12 1.84
N PHE A 61 2.65 -21.16 1.40
CA PHE A 61 3.36 -21.21 0.12
C PHE A 61 4.71 -21.88 0.29
N LEU A 62 5.11 -22.64 -0.71
CA LEU A 62 6.43 -23.24 -0.85
C LEU A 62 7.12 -22.60 -2.05
N ARG A 63 8.25 -21.94 -1.82
CA ARG A 63 9.00 -21.24 -2.85
C ARG A 63 10.46 -21.66 -2.86
N GLU A 64 11.10 -21.56 -4.00
CA GLU A 64 12.54 -21.75 -4.11
C GLU A 64 13.27 -20.47 -3.79
N ARG A 65 14.48 -20.57 -3.23
CA ARG A 65 15.40 -19.44 -3.08
C ARG A 65 16.85 -19.88 -3.25
N PHE A 66 17.70 -19.00 -3.74
CA PHE A 66 19.14 -19.18 -3.69
C PHE A 66 19.70 -18.81 -2.30
N ILE A 67 20.46 -19.73 -1.67
CA ILE A 67 20.95 -19.57 -0.29
C ILE A 67 21.96 -18.41 -0.15
N HIS A 68 22.72 -18.14 -1.20
CA HIS A 68 23.85 -17.22 -1.17
C HIS A 68 23.67 -15.96 -2.02
N VAL A 69 22.44 -15.72 -2.49
CA VAL A 69 22.08 -14.55 -3.29
C VAL A 69 21.20 -13.65 -2.44
N SER A 70 21.70 -12.47 -2.10
CA SER A 70 20.94 -11.45 -1.34
C SER A 70 20.22 -10.51 -2.30
N ASP A 71 19.41 -11.05 -3.17
CA ASP A 71 18.62 -10.29 -4.14
C ASP A 71 17.14 -10.65 -3.96
N PRO A 72 16.24 -9.66 -3.79
CA PRO A 72 14.82 -9.91 -3.56
C PRO A 72 14.16 -10.84 -4.59
N LEU A 73 14.54 -10.73 -5.88
CA LEU A 73 13.99 -11.61 -6.94
C LEU A 73 14.33 -13.10 -6.74
N PHE A 74 15.38 -13.42 -5.97
CA PHE A 74 15.84 -14.78 -5.74
C PHE A 74 15.54 -15.30 -4.34
N GLU A 75 14.89 -14.50 -3.50
CA GLU A 75 14.44 -14.93 -2.17
C GLU A 75 13.11 -15.69 -2.20
N HIS A 76 12.25 -15.43 -3.21
CA HIS A 76 10.91 -16.00 -3.32
C HIS A 76 10.60 -16.45 -4.75
N MET A 77 11.48 -17.28 -5.34
CA MET A 77 11.30 -17.73 -6.73
C MET A 77 10.13 -18.70 -6.85
N GLN A 78 9.53 -18.71 -8.02
CA GLN A 78 8.61 -19.74 -8.45
C GLN A 78 9.32 -21.11 -8.52
N THR A 79 8.56 -22.20 -8.50
CA THR A 79 9.07 -23.57 -8.36
C THR A 79 9.08 -24.27 -9.71
N ALA A 80 10.13 -25.04 -9.98
CA ALA A 80 10.17 -25.93 -11.14
C ALA A 80 9.22 -27.13 -10.95
N ARG A 81 8.57 -27.60 -12.03
CA ARG A 81 7.65 -28.75 -11.98
C ARG A 81 8.30 -29.99 -11.40
N ARG A 82 9.56 -30.24 -11.74
CA ARG A 82 10.33 -31.38 -11.23
C ARG A 82 10.47 -31.34 -9.71
N ASN A 83 10.73 -30.18 -9.14
CA ASN A 83 10.85 -29.99 -7.71
C ASN A 83 9.49 -30.11 -7.01
N TYR A 84 8.43 -29.52 -7.58
CA TYR A 84 7.06 -29.69 -7.09
C TYR A 84 6.66 -31.17 -7.01
N ALA A 85 6.92 -31.95 -8.07
CA ALA A 85 6.60 -33.37 -8.10
C ALA A 85 7.34 -34.14 -7.01
N GLU A 86 8.62 -33.83 -6.76
CA GLU A 86 9.40 -34.46 -5.71
C GLU A 86 8.93 -34.03 -4.31
N TRP A 87 8.59 -32.75 -4.09
CA TRP A 87 8.01 -32.29 -2.83
C TRP A 87 6.70 -33.01 -2.52
N LYS A 88 5.81 -33.14 -3.52
CA LYS A 88 4.54 -33.86 -3.35
C LYS A 88 4.74 -35.31 -2.99
N ARG A 89 5.80 -35.98 -3.54
CA ARG A 89 6.11 -37.37 -3.26
C ARG A 89 6.78 -37.58 -1.89
N SER A 90 7.69 -36.69 -1.49
CA SER A 90 8.63 -36.97 -0.39
C SER A 90 8.25 -36.25 0.93
N ALA A 91 7.49 -35.16 0.87
CA ALA A 91 7.15 -34.42 2.08
C ALA A 91 6.06 -35.12 2.89
N THR A 92 6.31 -35.26 4.21
CA THR A 92 5.39 -35.93 5.15
C THR A 92 4.63 -34.98 6.04
N VAL A 93 5.07 -33.73 6.14
CA VAL A 93 4.50 -32.70 7.04
C VAL A 93 3.24 -32.04 6.50
N PHE A 94 2.93 -32.22 5.23
CA PHE A 94 1.75 -31.65 4.59
C PHE A 94 0.62 -32.68 4.47
N GLU A 95 -0.60 -32.19 4.53
CA GLU A 95 -1.82 -32.94 4.28
C GLU A 95 -2.00 -33.10 2.76
N ASP A 96 -1.75 -31.99 2.04
CA ASP A 96 -1.77 -31.91 0.60
C ASP A 96 -0.86 -30.78 0.08
N ILE A 97 -0.41 -30.93 -1.19
CA ILE A 97 0.42 -29.96 -1.90
C ILE A 97 -0.15 -29.78 -3.31
N ALA A 98 -0.47 -28.56 -3.68
CA ALA A 98 -1.01 -28.17 -4.97
C ALA A 98 -0.15 -27.12 -5.66
N ALA A 99 -0.13 -27.14 -6.98
CA ALA A 99 0.59 -26.14 -7.77
C ALA A 99 -0.35 -25.45 -8.75
N PHE A 100 -0.03 -24.21 -9.07
CA PHE A 100 -0.75 -23.43 -10.06
C PHE A 100 0.17 -22.41 -10.76
N HIS A 101 -0.31 -21.93 -11.90
CA HIS A 101 0.27 -20.85 -12.67
C HIS A 101 -0.86 -19.99 -13.23
N GLN A 102 -0.66 -18.70 -13.40
CA GLN A 102 -1.64 -17.78 -13.98
C GLN A 102 -1.02 -17.07 -15.19
N SER A 103 -1.80 -16.93 -16.26
CA SER A 103 -1.37 -16.26 -17.48
C SER A 103 -2.60 -15.73 -18.22
N SER A 104 -2.39 -14.97 -19.27
CA SER A 104 -3.46 -14.54 -20.17
C SER A 104 -3.39 -15.34 -21.47
N LEU A 105 -4.55 -15.83 -21.96
CA LEU A 105 -4.67 -16.47 -23.25
C LEU A 105 -5.74 -15.79 -24.09
N ASN A 106 -5.62 -15.94 -25.39
CA ASN A 106 -6.61 -15.43 -26.33
C ASN A 106 -7.82 -16.39 -26.41
N GLU A 107 -9.02 -15.85 -26.24
CA GLU A 107 -10.28 -16.55 -26.50
C GLU A 107 -10.91 -16.03 -27.78
N ILE A 108 -11.38 -16.94 -28.64
CA ILE A 108 -12.15 -16.58 -29.84
C ILE A 108 -13.64 -16.69 -29.54
N VAL A 109 -14.35 -15.55 -29.59
CA VAL A 109 -15.79 -15.44 -29.32
C VAL A 109 -16.47 -14.85 -30.55
N ASN A 110 -17.31 -15.63 -31.23
CA ASN A 110 -18.07 -15.18 -32.40
C ASN A 110 -17.19 -14.59 -33.53
N GLY A 111 -15.93 -14.99 -33.61
CA GLY A 111 -14.96 -14.48 -34.59
C GLY A 111 -14.15 -13.26 -34.13
N ASP A 112 -14.42 -12.72 -32.95
CA ASP A 112 -13.61 -11.70 -32.29
C ASP A 112 -12.70 -12.36 -31.24
N THR A 113 -11.46 -11.86 -31.13
CA THR A 113 -10.48 -12.38 -30.20
C THR A 113 -10.39 -11.43 -28.99
N GLN A 114 -10.47 -11.99 -27.78
CA GLN A 114 -10.33 -11.26 -26.52
C GLN A 114 -9.31 -11.95 -25.60
N SER A 115 -8.63 -11.18 -24.76
CA SER A 115 -7.76 -11.71 -23.71
C SER A 115 -8.60 -12.21 -22.54
N VAL A 116 -8.28 -13.41 -22.06
CA VAL A 116 -8.93 -14.05 -20.92
C VAL A 116 -7.87 -14.49 -19.94
N ALA A 117 -8.06 -14.19 -18.67
CA ALA A 117 -7.17 -14.64 -17.60
C ALA A 117 -7.36 -16.15 -17.38
N VAL A 118 -6.28 -16.91 -17.52
CA VAL A 118 -6.30 -18.38 -17.42
C VAL A 118 -5.40 -18.85 -16.30
N GLY A 119 -5.96 -19.68 -15.40
CA GLY A 119 -5.23 -20.40 -14.39
C GLY A 119 -4.95 -21.84 -14.81
N PHE A 120 -3.73 -22.28 -14.62
CA PHE A 120 -3.32 -23.68 -14.74
C PHE A 120 -3.23 -24.25 -13.34
N GLY A 121 -4.07 -25.21 -12.97
CA GLY A 121 -4.14 -25.73 -11.61
C GLY A 121 -4.00 -27.25 -11.55
N SER A 122 -3.30 -27.74 -10.51
CA SER A 122 -3.33 -29.18 -10.19
C SER A 122 -4.71 -29.57 -9.67
N ALA A 123 -5.08 -30.85 -9.78
CA ALA A 123 -6.39 -31.37 -9.35
C ALA A 123 -6.67 -31.11 -7.86
N ASP A 124 -5.62 -31.08 -7.03
CA ASP A 124 -5.71 -30.88 -5.59
C ASP A 124 -5.87 -29.39 -5.20
N LEU A 125 -5.73 -28.45 -6.12
CA LEU A 125 -5.73 -27.01 -5.83
C LEU A 125 -7.03 -26.54 -5.16
N PHE A 126 -8.15 -26.85 -5.79
CA PHE A 126 -9.46 -26.43 -5.27
C PHE A 126 -9.83 -27.12 -3.96
N PRO A 127 -9.66 -28.46 -3.82
CA PRO A 127 -9.85 -29.14 -2.54
C PRO A 127 -8.96 -28.60 -1.42
N LEU A 128 -7.68 -28.32 -1.70
CA LEU A 128 -6.74 -27.73 -0.74
C LEU A 128 -7.24 -26.37 -0.25
N LEU A 129 -7.82 -25.55 -1.11
CA LEU A 129 -8.40 -24.25 -0.76
C LEU A 129 -9.83 -24.37 -0.17
N GLY A 130 -10.40 -25.59 -0.13
CA GLY A 130 -11.76 -25.85 0.38
C GLY A 130 -12.85 -25.37 -0.58
N ALA A 131 -12.53 -25.20 -1.85
CA ALA A 131 -13.51 -24.80 -2.85
C ALA A 131 -14.36 -25.99 -3.29
N HIS A 132 -15.64 -25.70 -3.56
CA HIS A 132 -16.59 -26.63 -4.13
C HIS A 132 -17.22 -26.01 -5.37
N ALA A 133 -17.49 -26.81 -6.40
CA ALA A 133 -18.17 -26.31 -7.59
C ALA A 133 -19.58 -25.82 -7.22
N ARG A 134 -19.95 -24.63 -7.68
CA ARG A 134 -21.35 -24.13 -7.63
C ARG A 134 -22.26 -24.96 -8.53
N SER A 135 -21.76 -25.33 -9.71
CA SER A 135 -22.44 -26.15 -10.69
C SER A 135 -21.41 -27.03 -11.39
N GLY A 136 -21.79 -28.27 -11.77
CA GLY A 136 -20.86 -29.21 -12.36
C GLY A 136 -19.90 -29.82 -11.35
N ARG A 137 -18.63 -29.97 -11.71
CA ARG A 137 -17.58 -30.56 -10.87
C ARG A 137 -16.23 -29.86 -11.04
N LEU A 138 -15.32 -30.07 -10.10
CA LEU A 138 -13.93 -29.65 -10.18
C LEU A 138 -13.05 -30.72 -10.87
N PHE A 139 -11.76 -30.41 -11.05
CA PHE A 139 -10.78 -31.31 -11.64
C PHE A 139 -10.66 -32.60 -10.82
N GLN A 140 -10.38 -33.68 -11.52
CA GLN A 140 -10.05 -35.00 -10.96
C GLN A 140 -8.58 -35.36 -11.31
N PRO A 141 -7.88 -36.15 -10.49
CA PRO A 141 -6.50 -36.53 -10.76
C PRO A 141 -6.27 -37.17 -12.13
N ALA A 142 -7.26 -37.88 -12.68
CA ALA A 142 -7.20 -38.46 -14.02
C ALA A 142 -7.09 -37.42 -15.15
N GLU A 143 -7.49 -36.16 -14.89
CA GLU A 143 -7.46 -35.08 -15.87
C GLU A 143 -6.10 -34.33 -15.89
N GLU A 144 -5.17 -34.70 -15.03
CA GLU A 144 -3.76 -34.28 -15.14
C GLU A 144 -2.98 -35.12 -16.19
N GLY A 145 -3.60 -36.17 -16.72
CA GLY A 145 -2.99 -37.02 -17.73
C GLY A 145 -3.26 -36.55 -19.15
N ALA A 146 -2.30 -36.76 -20.04
CA ALA A 146 -2.43 -36.44 -21.47
C ALA A 146 -3.66 -37.10 -22.09
N GLY A 147 -4.46 -36.32 -22.81
CA GLY A 147 -5.69 -36.81 -23.50
C GLY A 147 -6.97 -36.65 -22.67
N HIS A 148 -6.90 -36.39 -21.37
CA HIS A 148 -8.06 -36.15 -20.51
C HIS A 148 -8.10 -34.71 -19.99
N ASP A 149 -7.12 -33.91 -20.33
CA ASP A 149 -6.82 -32.56 -19.82
C ASP A 149 -7.51 -31.42 -20.61
N ALA A 150 -8.39 -31.73 -21.54
CA ALA A 150 -9.13 -30.76 -22.34
C ALA A 150 -10.43 -30.31 -21.66
N VAL A 151 -10.34 -29.98 -20.36
CA VAL A 151 -11.45 -29.56 -19.52
C VAL A 151 -11.17 -28.19 -18.89
N ALA A 152 -12.24 -27.45 -18.58
CA ALA A 152 -12.15 -26.14 -17.96
C ALA A 152 -13.15 -25.97 -16.80
N VAL A 153 -12.71 -25.28 -15.75
CA VAL A 153 -13.55 -24.79 -14.66
C VAL A 153 -13.55 -23.26 -14.75
N ILE A 154 -14.73 -22.64 -14.76
CA ILE A 154 -14.86 -21.18 -14.98
C ILE A 154 -15.23 -20.46 -13.70
N SER A 155 -14.84 -19.18 -13.58
CA SER A 155 -15.26 -18.30 -12.50
C SER A 155 -16.75 -17.92 -12.61
N ASP A 156 -17.36 -17.46 -11.50
CA ASP A 156 -18.76 -16.98 -11.52
C ASP A 156 -18.92 -15.72 -12.38
N GLU A 157 -17.89 -14.87 -12.40
CA GLU A 157 -17.89 -13.64 -13.21
C GLU A 157 -17.80 -13.94 -14.70
N TYR A 158 -16.91 -14.88 -15.10
CA TYR A 158 -16.85 -15.33 -16.48
C TYR A 158 -18.14 -16.05 -16.89
N PHE A 159 -18.73 -16.85 -16.00
CA PHE A 159 -20.02 -17.51 -16.23
C PHE A 159 -21.14 -16.48 -16.49
N GLU A 160 -21.16 -15.35 -15.72
CA GLU A 160 -22.13 -14.28 -15.98
C GLU A 160 -21.83 -13.53 -17.28
N ARG A 161 -20.58 -13.10 -17.47
CA ARG A 161 -20.17 -12.29 -18.62
C ARG A 161 -20.32 -13.02 -19.95
N ARG A 162 -19.93 -14.30 -20.00
CA ARG A 162 -19.85 -15.08 -21.24
C ARG A 162 -21.10 -15.90 -21.53
N PHE A 163 -21.75 -16.42 -20.50
CA PHE A 163 -22.88 -17.35 -20.64
C PHE A 163 -24.18 -16.83 -20.05
N HIS A 164 -24.21 -15.61 -19.52
CA HIS A 164 -25.40 -15.02 -18.89
C HIS A 164 -26.05 -15.94 -17.84
N ARG A 165 -25.22 -16.71 -17.14
CA ARG A 165 -25.60 -17.75 -16.16
C ARG A 165 -26.50 -18.87 -16.74
N ALA A 166 -26.44 -19.11 -18.04
CA ALA A 166 -27.24 -20.16 -18.68
C ALA A 166 -26.72 -21.55 -18.29
N PRO A 167 -27.61 -22.53 -17.99
CA PRO A 167 -27.21 -23.90 -17.66
C PRO A 167 -26.43 -24.61 -18.77
N THR A 168 -26.57 -24.16 -20.01
CA THR A 168 -25.88 -24.65 -21.20
C THR A 168 -24.37 -24.37 -21.20
N ALA A 169 -23.86 -23.59 -20.23
CA ALA A 169 -22.43 -23.40 -20.05
C ALA A 169 -21.70 -24.70 -19.71
N LEU A 170 -22.35 -25.60 -18.93
CA LEU A 170 -21.78 -26.93 -18.66
C LEU A 170 -21.88 -27.78 -19.92
N GLY A 171 -20.71 -28.31 -20.32
CA GLY A 171 -20.55 -29.05 -21.59
C GLY A 171 -20.27 -28.15 -22.80
N ALA A 172 -20.32 -26.82 -22.66
CA ALA A 172 -19.95 -25.93 -23.75
C ALA A 172 -18.45 -25.98 -24.03
N SER A 173 -18.09 -25.81 -25.30
CA SER A 173 -16.69 -25.70 -25.73
C SER A 173 -16.24 -24.27 -25.75
N ILE A 174 -15.07 -23.99 -25.18
CA ILE A 174 -14.36 -22.71 -25.26
C ILE A 174 -13.01 -22.92 -25.92
N THR A 175 -12.58 -21.96 -26.74
CA THR A 175 -11.29 -22.01 -27.42
C THR A 175 -10.36 -21.02 -26.76
N LEU A 176 -9.29 -21.51 -26.09
CA LEU A 176 -8.29 -20.70 -25.43
C LEU A 176 -6.93 -20.92 -26.10
N GLY A 177 -6.37 -19.87 -26.65
CA GLY A 177 -5.22 -19.99 -27.52
C GLY A 177 -5.50 -20.97 -28.65
N ASP A 178 -4.65 -22.00 -28.73
CA ASP A 178 -4.76 -23.04 -29.77
C ASP A 178 -5.50 -24.32 -29.37
N SER A 179 -6.15 -24.32 -28.21
CA SER A 179 -6.76 -25.52 -27.62
C SER A 179 -8.25 -25.31 -27.32
N ILE A 180 -9.02 -26.40 -27.54
CA ILE A 180 -10.44 -26.41 -27.20
C ILE A 180 -10.62 -27.12 -25.86
N TYR A 181 -11.40 -26.52 -24.96
CA TYR A 181 -11.71 -27.03 -23.64
C TYR A 181 -13.21 -27.19 -23.45
N THR A 182 -13.62 -28.20 -22.72
CA THR A 182 -15.02 -28.40 -22.33
C THR A 182 -15.23 -27.88 -20.92
N VAL A 183 -16.20 -26.96 -20.72
CA VAL A 183 -16.54 -26.44 -19.39
C VAL A 183 -17.20 -27.56 -18.57
N ILE A 184 -16.58 -27.95 -17.46
CA ILE A 184 -17.06 -29.04 -16.58
C ILE A 184 -17.59 -28.52 -15.25
N GLY A 185 -17.27 -27.29 -14.87
CA GLY A 185 -17.69 -26.70 -13.59
C GLY A 185 -17.62 -25.20 -13.54
N VAL A 186 -18.33 -24.65 -12.58
CA VAL A 186 -18.39 -23.22 -12.26
C VAL A 186 -17.97 -23.04 -10.81
N LEU A 187 -17.05 -22.15 -10.52
CA LEU A 187 -16.63 -21.81 -9.16
C LEU A 187 -17.70 -20.96 -8.45
N PRO A 188 -17.76 -20.96 -7.12
CA PRO A 188 -18.67 -20.10 -6.40
C PRO A 188 -18.24 -18.63 -6.49
N PRO A 189 -19.17 -17.66 -6.40
CA PRO A 189 -18.87 -16.23 -6.55
C PRO A 189 -17.92 -15.66 -5.49
N GLN A 190 -17.71 -16.39 -4.39
CA GLN A 190 -16.80 -15.98 -3.31
C GLN A 190 -15.43 -16.64 -3.41
N PHE A 191 -15.21 -17.48 -4.43
CA PHE A 191 -13.91 -18.12 -4.60
C PHE A 191 -12.89 -17.09 -5.08
N GLN A 192 -11.79 -17.01 -4.36
CA GLN A 192 -10.66 -16.16 -4.69
C GLN A 192 -9.39 -16.98 -4.58
N MET A 193 -8.48 -16.81 -5.51
CA MET A 193 -7.15 -17.37 -5.38
C MET A 193 -6.33 -16.57 -4.38
N PRO A 194 -5.46 -17.24 -3.61
CA PRO A 194 -4.47 -16.54 -2.82
C PRO A 194 -3.55 -15.77 -3.76
N SER A 195 -3.54 -14.46 -3.63
CA SER A 195 -2.59 -13.62 -4.35
C SER A 195 -1.27 -13.60 -3.61
N THR A 196 -0.19 -13.55 -4.36
CA THR A 196 1.14 -13.30 -3.86
C THR A 196 1.49 -11.82 -4.09
N ASP A 197 2.34 -11.26 -3.25
CA ASP A 197 2.70 -9.83 -3.29
C ASP A 197 3.55 -9.44 -4.51
N GLU A 198 3.98 -10.40 -5.31
CA GLU A 198 4.91 -10.21 -6.41
C GLU A 198 4.19 -10.09 -7.76
N GLY A 199 4.12 -8.87 -8.29
CA GLY A 199 4.02 -8.55 -9.70
C GLY A 199 2.75 -8.99 -10.44
N GLU A 200 2.96 -9.55 -11.63
CA GLU A 200 1.93 -9.93 -12.61
C GLU A 200 0.99 -11.06 -12.15
N ASP A 201 1.32 -11.78 -11.08
CA ASP A 201 0.57 -12.93 -10.56
C ASP A 201 -0.77 -12.57 -9.88
N ARG A 202 -1.21 -11.31 -9.97
CA ARG A 202 -2.49 -10.82 -9.41
C ARG A 202 -3.69 -11.01 -10.33
N ILE A 203 -3.58 -11.82 -11.37
CA ILE A 203 -4.67 -12.02 -12.32
C ILE A 203 -5.70 -12.99 -11.70
N GLU A 204 -6.90 -12.51 -11.42
CA GLU A 204 -8.00 -13.40 -11.09
C GLU A 204 -8.40 -14.19 -12.34
N ALA A 205 -8.11 -15.49 -12.32
CA ALA A 205 -8.35 -16.33 -13.49
C ALA A 205 -9.85 -16.49 -13.76
N ASP A 206 -10.26 -16.10 -14.95
CA ASP A 206 -11.60 -16.32 -15.50
C ASP A 206 -11.87 -17.80 -15.78
N VAL A 207 -10.85 -18.49 -16.27
CA VAL A 207 -10.93 -19.89 -16.66
C VAL A 207 -9.75 -20.65 -16.08
N TRP A 208 -10.02 -21.80 -15.49
CA TRP A 208 -9.00 -22.74 -14.98
C TRP A 208 -8.94 -23.94 -15.86
N VAL A 209 -7.72 -24.40 -16.16
CA VAL A 209 -7.42 -25.62 -16.94
C VAL A 209 -6.41 -26.48 -16.18
N PRO A 210 -6.33 -27.80 -16.46
CA PRO A 210 -5.38 -28.68 -15.78
C PRO A 210 -3.92 -28.24 -15.96
N LEU A 211 -3.12 -28.38 -14.90
CA LEU A 211 -1.72 -27.97 -14.85
C LEU A 211 -0.86 -28.61 -15.94
N SER A 212 -1.21 -29.81 -16.39
CA SER A 212 -0.54 -30.52 -17.48
C SER A 212 -0.46 -29.71 -18.78
N ARG A 213 -1.44 -28.84 -19.02
CA ARG A 213 -1.51 -27.99 -20.22
C ARG A 213 -0.45 -26.88 -20.25
N LEU A 214 0.19 -26.58 -19.14
CA LEU A 214 1.29 -25.63 -19.08
C LEU A 214 2.59 -26.20 -19.66
N PHE A 215 2.78 -27.53 -19.58
CA PHE A 215 4.03 -28.23 -19.93
C PHE A 215 3.84 -28.99 -21.24
N LYS A 216 4.18 -28.35 -22.36
CA LYS A 216 3.97 -28.90 -23.70
C LYS A 216 5.23 -29.46 -24.33
N THR A 217 6.40 -28.95 -23.98
CA THR A 217 7.68 -29.28 -24.58
C THR A 217 8.64 -29.93 -23.57
N PRO A 218 9.54 -30.83 -24.01
CA PRO A 218 10.62 -31.32 -23.18
C PRO A 218 11.51 -30.18 -22.71
N GLY A 219 11.74 -30.08 -21.40
CA GLY A 219 12.52 -29.00 -20.79
C GLY A 219 11.68 -27.95 -20.02
N ASP A 220 10.39 -27.82 -20.33
CA ASP A 220 9.48 -26.96 -19.55
C ASP A 220 9.42 -27.36 -18.07
N GLU A 221 9.71 -28.64 -17.78
CA GLU A 221 9.68 -29.16 -16.40
C GLU A 221 10.74 -28.56 -15.46
N THR A 222 11.79 -27.97 -16.01
CA THR A 222 12.88 -27.34 -15.27
C THR A 222 12.69 -25.83 -15.12
N GLN A 223 11.75 -25.24 -15.87
CA GLN A 223 11.43 -23.82 -15.77
C GLN A 223 10.70 -23.53 -14.44
N ARG A 224 11.11 -22.45 -13.79
CA ARG A 224 10.52 -21.98 -12.53
C ARG A 224 9.35 -21.06 -12.83
N GLN A 225 8.15 -21.63 -12.84
CA GLN A 225 6.92 -20.90 -13.17
C GLN A 225 5.71 -21.30 -12.30
N LEU A 226 5.90 -22.21 -11.35
CA LEU A 226 4.82 -22.67 -10.49
C LEU A 226 4.81 -21.95 -9.15
N LEU A 227 3.63 -21.51 -8.76
CA LEU A 227 3.29 -21.20 -7.39
C LEU A 227 2.81 -22.49 -6.71
N VAL A 228 3.37 -22.80 -5.55
CA VAL A 228 3.04 -24.04 -4.83
C VAL A 228 2.42 -23.68 -3.49
N ALA A 229 1.18 -24.15 -3.28
CA ALA A 229 0.43 -24.03 -2.04
C ALA A 229 0.41 -25.38 -1.33
N ALA A 230 0.49 -25.39 0.00
CA ALA A 230 0.40 -26.61 0.79
C ALA A 230 -0.41 -26.41 2.07
N ARG A 231 -0.98 -27.50 2.59
CA ARG A 231 -1.68 -27.50 3.89
C ARG A 231 -0.89 -28.33 4.90
N LEU A 232 -0.45 -27.69 5.98
CA LEU A 232 0.22 -28.35 7.09
C LEU A 232 -0.71 -29.37 7.78
N LYS A 233 -0.20 -30.55 8.15
CA LYS A 233 -0.92 -31.51 8.98
C LYS A 233 -1.28 -30.93 10.34
N PRO A 234 -2.36 -31.36 10.99
CA PRO A 234 -2.72 -30.90 12.33
C PRO A 234 -1.56 -31.06 13.32
N GLY A 235 -1.23 -29.99 14.06
CA GLY A 235 -0.17 -29.99 15.06
C GLY A 235 1.26 -29.87 14.52
N VAL A 236 1.46 -29.75 13.21
CA VAL A 236 2.77 -29.47 12.61
C VAL A 236 3.02 -27.96 12.61
N SER A 237 4.14 -27.53 13.17
CA SER A 237 4.58 -26.13 13.10
C SER A 237 5.30 -25.83 11.79
N GLN A 238 5.23 -24.56 11.35
CA GLN A 238 5.96 -24.09 10.16
C GLN A 238 7.48 -24.36 10.29
N ALA A 239 8.06 -24.19 11.47
CA ALA A 239 9.48 -24.47 11.72
C ALA A 239 9.85 -25.94 11.49
N ARG A 240 8.96 -26.89 11.87
CA ARG A 240 9.17 -28.32 11.61
C ARG A 240 9.05 -28.61 10.11
N ALA A 241 8.08 -28.01 9.43
CA ALA A 241 7.93 -28.16 7.99
C ALA A 241 9.15 -27.60 7.25
N GLN A 242 9.63 -26.43 7.66
CA GLN A 242 10.85 -25.81 7.09
C GLN A 242 12.08 -26.73 7.24
N ALA A 243 12.24 -27.36 8.40
CA ALA A 243 13.36 -28.28 8.63
C ALA A 243 13.29 -29.54 7.70
N GLU A 244 12.10 -30.12 7.51
CA GLU A 244 11.91 -31.24 6.60
C GLU A 244 12.16 -30.82 5.15
N MET A 245 11.61 -29.69 4.70
CA MET A 245 11.81 -29.20 3.33
C MET A 245 13.26 -28.82 3.03
N ASN A 246 14.00 -28.30 4.02
CA ASN A 246 15.44 -28.10 3.89
C ASN A 246 16.18 -29.45 3.66
N GLY A 247 15.77 -30.53 4.32
CA GLY A 247 16.32 -31.86 4.11
C GLY A 247 16.04 -32.39 2.69
N ILE A 248 14.82 -32.17 2.20
CA ILE A 248 14.42 -32.55 0.82
C ILE A 248 15.22 -31.72 -0.19
N ALA A 249 15.37 -30.42 0.00
CA ALA A 249 16.18 -29.55 -0.86
C ALA A 249 17.65 -30.00 -0.93
N GLN A 250 18.24 -30.37 0.19
CA GLN A 250 19.61 -30.93 0.22
C GLN A 250 19.71 -32.28 -0.52
N SER A 251 18.67 -33.12 -0.46
CA SER A 251 18.63 -34.36 -1.20
C SER A 251 18.53 -34.11 -2.71
N LEU A 252 17.67 -33.15 -3.11
CA LEU A 252 17.54 -32.72 -4.50
C LEU A 252 18.83 -32.12 -5.04
N ALA A 253 19.53 -31.30 -4.27
CA ALA A 253 20.82 -30.73 -4.66
C ALA A 253 21.90 -31.81 -4.91
N LYS A 254 21.79 -32.97 -4.27
CA LYS A 254 22.70 -34.13 -4.50
C LYS A 254 22.28 -34.96 -5.69
N SER A 255 20.98 -35.17 -5.88
CA SER A 255 20.45 -36.05 -6.96
C SER A 255 20.37 -35.37 -8.31
N ASP A 256 20.11 -34.07 -8.34
CA ASP A 256 20.02 -33.24 -9.54
C ASP A 256 20.70 -31.88 -9.28
N PRO A 257 22.06 -31.88 -9.23
CA PRO A 257 22.80 -30.67 -8.92
C PRO A 257 22.64 -29.58 -9.98
N ASP A 258 22.41 -29.93 -11.24
CA ASP A 258 22.26 -28.96 -12.31
C ASP A 258 21.05 -28.04 -12.11
N LEU A 259 19.97 -28.57 -11.54
CA LEU A 259 18.78 -27.80 -11.25
C LEU A 259 18.78 -27.17 -9.83
N ASN A 260 19.38 -27.86 -8.83
CA ASN A 260 19.08 -27.62 -7.42
C ASN A 260 20.28 -27.20 -6.56
N GLU A 261 21.52 -27.23 -7.08
CA GLU A 261 22.69 -26.81 -6.24
C GLU A 261 22.59 -25.33 -5.87
N GLY A 262 22.73 -25.03 -4.60
CA GLY A 262 22.62 -23.68 -4.04
C GLY A 262 21.18 -23.24 -3.76
N LEU A 263 20.18 -24.10 -4.02
CA LEU A 263 18.78 -23.83 -3.74
C LEU A 263 18.34 -24.33 -2.35
N SER A 264 17.40 -23.65 -1.79
CA SER A 264 16.64 -24.03 -0.59
C SER A 264 15.15 -23.78 -0.84
N VAL A 265 14.32 -24.19 0.11
CA VAL A 265 12.88 -23.94 0.10
C VAL A 265 12.56 -22.95 1.21
N VAL A 266 11.71 -21.97 0.91
CA VAL A 266 11.13 -21.05 1.88
C VAL A 266 9.66 -21.39 2.05
N ILE A 267 9.21 -21.46 3.29
CA ILE A 267 7.82 -21.63 3.66
C ILE A 267 7.31 -20.33 4.22
N SER A 268 6.30 -19.75 3.60
CA SER A 268 5.60 -18.56 4.06
C SER A 268 4.12 -18.86 4.32
N SER A 269 3.49 -18.23 5.30
CA SER A 269 2.06 -18.41 5.52
C SER A 269 1.26 -17.61 4.48
N PHE A 270 0.07 -18.11 4.12
CA PHE A 270 -0.85 -17.36 3.25
C PHE A 270 -1.18 -15.98 3.82
N GLU A 271 -1.27 -15.86 5.14
CA GLU A 271 -1.53 -14.59 5.82
C GLU A 271 -0.39 -13.58 5.61
N ALA A 272 0.87 -14.05 5.61
CA ALA A 272 2.04 -13.20 5.42
C ALA A 272 2.19 -12.72 3.97
N GLU A 273 1.77 -13.53 2.99
CA GLU A 273 1.86 -13.17 1.58
C GLU A 273 0.61 -12.49 1.01
N ALA A 274 -0.53 -12.60 1.71
CA ALA A 274 -1.76 -11.95 1.28
C ALA A 274 -1.69 -10.41 1.27
N THR A 275 -0.75 -9.85 2.01
CA THR A 275 -0.56 -8.39 2.12
C THR A 275 0.91 -8.08 2.34
N SER A 276 1.43 -7.08 1.63
CA SER A 276 2.83 -6.66 1.79
C SER A 276 3.11 -6.20 3.23
N PRO A 277 4.32 -6.47 3.76
CA PRO A 277 4.74 -5.94 5.05
C PRO A 277 4.63 -4.41 5.13
N ASP A 278 4.90 -3.72 4.01
CA ASP A 278 4.82 -2.26 3.91
C ASP A 278 3.37 -1.77 4.03
N LEU A 279 2.39 -2.48 3.44
CA LEU A 279 0.96 -2.15 3.61
C LEU A 279 0.50 -2.35 5.05
N HIS A 280 0.90 -3.46 5.70
CA HIS A 280 0.63 -3.69 7.12
C HIS A 280 1.14 -2.52 7.97
N GLN A 281 2.39 -2.15 7.81
CA GLN A 281 3.01 -1.08 8.57
C GLN A 281 2.35 0.27 8.28
N ALA A 282 2.04 0.58 7.03
CA ALA A 282 1.34 1.80 6.65
C ALA A 282 -0.04 1.89 7.32
N LEU A 283 -0.83 0.81 7.32
CA LEU A 283 -2.14 0.77 7.96
C LEU A 283 -2.05 0.94 9.49
N TYR A 284 -1.07 0.33 10.15
CA TYR A 284 -0.83 0.55 11.58
C TYR A 284 -0.41 1.99 11.89
N VAL A 285 0.45 2.60 11.07
CA VAL A 285 0.84 4.01 11.20
C VAL A 285 -0.36 4.92 11.01
N LEU A 286 -1.18 4.70 9.99
CA LEU A 286 -2.40 5.46 9.76
C LEU A 286 -3.39 5.30 10.91
N GLN A 287 -3.58 4.08 11.44
CA GLN A 287 -4.44 3.85 12.60
C GLN A 287 -3.91 4.56 13.85
N ALA A 288 -2.60 4.55 14.08
CA ALA A 288 -1.99 5.30 15.18
C ALA A 288 -2.19 6.81 15.01
N ALA A 289 -2.02 7.32 13.79
CA ALA A 289 -2.22 8.75 13.49
C ALA A 289 -3.65 9.20 13.77
N VAL A 290 -4.67 8.44 13.36
CA VAL A 290 -6.07 8.81 13.64
C VAL A 290 -6.44 8.62 15.11
N LEU A 291 -5.80 7.72 15.84
CA LEU A 291 -5.93 7.64 17.31
C LEU A 291 -5.32 8.86 18.02
N LEU A 292 -4.17 9.36 17.57
CA LEU A 292 -3.60 10.62 18.07
C LEU A 292 -4.53 11.81 17.78
N LEU A 293 -5.13 11.85 16.58
CA LEU A 293 -6.13 12.86 16.22
C LEU A 293 -7.35 12.81 17.17
N LEU A 294 -7.83 11.61 17.50
CA LEU A 294 -8.91 11.41 18.45
C LEU A 294 -8.54 11.92 19.84
N LEU A 295 -7.30 11.69 20.30
CA LEU A 295 -6.82 12.20 21.58
C LEU A 295 -6.80 13.72 21.61
N ILE A 296 -6.41 14.38 20.52
CA ILE A 296 -6.48 15.85 20.37
C ILE A 296 -7.94 16.32 20.47
N ALA A 297 -8.85 15.64 19.75
CA ALA A 297 -10.29 15.92 19.83
C ALA A 297 -10.83 15.78 21.26
N CYS A 298 -10.45 14.70 21.96
CA CYS A 298 -10.83 14.49 23.37
C CYS A 298 -10.28 15.57 24.30
N ALA A 299 -9.04 16.02 24.09
CA ALA A 299 -8.44 17.11 24.87
C ALA A 299 -9.19 18.43 24.64
N ASN A 300 -9.55 18.74 23.41
CA ASN A 300 -10.38 19.89 23.06
C ASN A 300 -11.76 19.86 23.74
N LEU A 301 -12.41 18.69 23.69
CA LEU A 301 -13.70 18.51 24.36
C LEU A 301 -13.56 18.61 25.88
N ALA A 302 -12.50 18.06 26.47
CA ALA A 302 -12.23 18.19 27.90
C ALA A 302 -12.06 19.66 28.29
N ASN A 303 -11.36 20.45 27.49
CA ASN A 303 -11.23 21.90 27.68
C ASN A 303 -12.60 22.60 27.63
N LEU A 304 -13.41 22.33 26.60
CA LEU A 304 -14.76 22.88 26.45
C LEU A 304 -15.68 22.52 27.63
N THR A 305 -15.62 21.27 28.10
CA THR A 305 -16.43 20.80 29.25
C THR A 305 -15.95 21.42 30.57
N LEU A 306 -14.63 21.63 30.76
CA LEU A 306 -14.08 22.33 31.92
C LEU A 306 -14.55 23.80 31.96
N VAL A 307 -14.56 24.48 30.81
CA VAL A 307 -15.08 25.85 30.68
C VAL A 307 -16.56 25.90 31.05
N ARG A 308 -17.36 24.99 30.52
CA ARG A 308 -18.80 24.91 30.79
C ARG A 308 -19.10 24.58 32.28
N ALA A 309 -18.33 23.64 32.85
CA ALA A 309 -18.42 23.34 34.27
C ALA A 309 -18.11 24.53 35.18
N SER A 310 -17.20 25.43 34.75
CA SER A 310 -16.90 26.64 35.49
C SER A 310 -18.05 27.64 35.49
N LEU A 311 -18.75 27.79 34.36
CA LEU A 311 -19.93 28.67 34.25
C LEU A 311 -21.11 28.16 35.10
N ARG A 312 -21.18 26.81 35.33
CA ARG A 312 -22.21 26.17 36.16
C ARG A 312 -21.77 25.87 37.59
N SER A 313 -20.63 26.38 38.04
CA SER A 313 -20.06 26.08 39.34
C SER A 313 -21.00 26.46 40.50
N ARG A 314 -21.70 27.57 40.41
CA ARG A 314 -22.68 28.04 41.39
C ARG A 314 -23.90 27.10 41.49
N GLU A 315 -24.41 26.64 40.36
CA GLU A 315 -25.49 25.66 40.27
C GLU A 315 -25.08 24.34 40.93
N MET A 316 -23.85 23.85 40.63
CA MET A 316 -23.32 22.63 41.22
C MET A 316 -23.09 22.75 42.72
N ALA A 317 -22.59 23.91 43.21
CA ALA A 317 -22.41 24.16 44.64
C ALA A 317 -23.75 24.15 45.38
N ILE A 318 -24.81 24.72 44.84
CA ILE A 318 -26.16 24.71 45.40
C ILE A 318 -26.70 23.26 45.46
N ARG A 319 -26.51 22.47 44.41
CA ARG A 319 -26.95 21.08 44.40
C ARG A 319 -26.24 20.23 45.47
N ILE A 320 -24.94 20.45 45.65
CA ILE A 320 -24.16 19.76 46.69
C ILE A 320 -24.60 20.21 48.12
N ALA A 321 -24.85 21.49 48.31
CA ALA A 321 -25.36 22.04 49.57
C ALA A 321 -26.77 21.50 49.90
N LEU A 322 -27.59 21.22 48.91
CA LEU A 322 -28.90 20.56 49.04
C LEU A 322 -28.83 19.03 49.23
N GLY A 323 -27.60 18.45 49.40
CA GLY A 323 -27.41 17.05 49.70
C GLY A 323 -27.16 16.12 48.51
N ALA A 324 -26.90 16.64 47.33
CA ALA A 324 -26.47 15.84 46.19
C ALA A 324 -25.06 15.32 46.44
N GLY A 325 -24.88 14.01 46.56
CA GLY A 325 -23.57 13.38 46.70
C GLY A 325 -22.64 13.67 45.51
N ARG A 326 -21.34 13.89 45.75
CA ARG A 326 -20.31 14.11 44.73
C ARG A 326 -20.33 13.08 43.60
N ALA A 327 -20.60 11.81 43.94
CA ALA A 327 -20.71 10.73 42.93
C ALA A 327 -21.88 10.95 41.96
N ARG A 328 -23.00 11.53 42.43
CA ARG A 328 -24.15 11.83 41.55
C ARG A 328 -23.85 12.98 40.58
N VAL A 329 -23.07 13.99 41.00
CA VAL A 329 -22.62 15.08 40.11
C VAL A 329 -21.66 14.53 39.07
N ALA A 330 -20.71 13.68 39.45
CA ALA A 330 -19.79 13.04 38.53
C ALA A 330 -20.52 12.13 37.51
N ALA A 331 -21.49 11.33 37.99
CA ALA A 331 -22.31 10.47 37.13
C ALA A 331 -23.13 11.29 36.08
N HIS A 332 -23.63 12.45 36.47
CA HIS A 332 -24.34 13.35 35.55
C HIS A 332 -23.45 13.88 34.44
N LEU A 333 -22.20 14.28 34.77
CA LEU A 333 -21.23 14.74 33.75
C LEU A 333 -20.79 13.59 32.82
N LEU A 334 -20.58 12.40 33.38
CA LEU A 334 -20.28 11.21 32.58
C LEU A 334 -21.44 10.81 31.66
N LEU A 335 -22.70 10.94 32.14
CA LEU A 335 -23.87 10.68 31.31
C LEU A 335 -23.99 11.72 30.16
N GLU A 336 -23.71 13.00 30.45
CA GLU A 336 -23.65 14.05 29.41
C GLU A 336 -22.58 13.71 28.35
N ALA A 337 -21.40 13.32 28.79
CA ALA A 337 -20.31 12.87 27.93
C ALA A 337 -20.70 11.67 27.07
N LEU A 338 -21.32 10.65 27.67
CA LEU A 338 -21.77 9.43 26.98
C LEU A 338 -22.83 9.72 25.91
N LEU A 339 -23.77 10.63 26.20
CA LEU A 339 -24.80 11.04 25.22
C LEU A 339 -24.19 11.77 24.04
N ILE A 340 -23.25 12.69 24.26
CA ILE A 340 -22.55 13.44 23.23
C ILE A 340 -21.70 12.49 22.39
N SER A 341 -20.94 11.58 23.05
CA SER A 341 -20.11 10.60 22.36
C SER A 341 -20.94 9.58 21.57
N GLY A 342 -22.05 9.12 22.12
CA GLY A 342 -22.98 8.22 21.43
C GLY A 342 -23.59 8.86 20.18
N ALA A 343 -24.05 10.12 20.27
CA ALA A 343 -24.54 10.87 19.12
C ALA A 343 -23.40 11.10 18.08
N GLY A 344 -22.18 11.42 18.58
CA GLY A 344 -20.98 11.53 17.75
C GLY A 344 -20.64 10.23 17.04
N ALA A 345 -20.76 9.09 17.71
CA ALA A 345 -20.50 7.78 17.12
C ALA A 345 -21.50 7.41 16.02
N ILE A 346 -22.81 7.68 16.24
CA ILE A 346 -23.85 7.43 15.24
C ILE A 346 -23.57 8.25 13.96
N LEU A 347 -23.32 9.55 14.08
CA LEU A 347 -22.94 10.38 12.96
C LEU A 347 -21.57 10.00 12.40
N GLY A 348 -20.64 9.57 13.26
CA GLY A 348 -19.34 9.07 12.89
C GLY A 348 -19.40 7.82 12.01
N LEU A 349 -20.34 6.92 12.23
CA LEU A 349 -20.54 5.76 11.36
C LEU A 349 -20.97 6.19 9.93
N VAL A 350 -21.79 7.23 9.81
CA VAL A 350 -22.15 7.81 8.51
C VAL A 350 -20.90 8.40 7.85
N VAL A 351 -20.12 9.17 8.60
CA VAL A 351 -18.84 9.74 8.11
C VAL A 351 -17.89 8.61 7.69
N ALA A 352 -17.79 7.54 8.49
CA ALA A 352 -16.94 6.38 8.18
C ALA A 352 -17.33 5.71 6.86
N GLN A 353 -18.64 5.53 6.62
CA GLN A 353 -19.14 4.94 5.37
C GLN A 353 -18.77 5.78 4.15
N TRP A 354 -18.89 7.11 4.25
CA TRP A 354 -18.48 8.03 3.19
C TRP A 354 -16.96 8.04 3.00
N ALA A 355 -16.20 8.03 4.10
CA ALA A 355 -14.74 8.02 4.07
C ALA A 355 -14.20 6.73 3.43
N VAL A 356 -14.75 5.56 3.79
CA VAL A 356 -14.39 4.27 3.15
C VAL A 356 -14.66 4.31 1.65
N LYS A 357 -15.85 4.77 1.23
CA LYS A 357 -16.16 4.90 -0.21
C LYS A 357 -15.21 5.85 -0.93
N LEU A 358 -14.85 6.97 -0.30
CA LEU A 358 -13.90 7.92 -0.87
C LEU A 358 -12.49 7.32 -1.00
N ILE A 359 -12.03 6.60 0.04
CA ILE A 359 -10.73 5.92 0.04
C ILE A 359 -10.69 4.88 -1.08
N LEU A 360 -11.73 4.05 -1.19
CA LEU A 360 -11.81 3.03 -2.25
C LEU A 360 -11.92 3.65 -3.67
N ALA A 361 -12.59 4.81 -3.80
CA ALA A 361 -12.65 5.53 -5.08
C ALA A 361 -11.28 6.08 -5.53
N LEU A 362 -10.35 6.31 -4.60
CA LEU A 362 -8.96 6.67 -4.91
C LEU A 362 -8.12 5.48 -5.40
N LYS A 363 -8.72 4.27 -5.42
CA LYS A 363 -8.12 3.01 -5.90
C LYS A 363 -6.68 2.81 -5.38
N PRO A 364 -6.47 2.65 -4.06
CA PRO A 364 -5.15 2.28 -3.57
C PRO A 364 -4.79 0.90 -4.17
N PRO A 365 -3.64 0.78 -4.85
CA PRO A 365 -3.33 -0.39 -5.69
C PRO A 365 -3.22 -1.69 -4.91
N ASP A 366 -2.82 -1.64 -3.63
CA ASP A 366 -2.58 -2.83 -2.81
C ASP A 366 -3.82 -3.35 -2.07
N ILE A 367 -4.98 -2.72 -2.23
CA ILE A 367 -6.22 -3.24 -1.65
C ILE A 367 -6.82 -4.26 -2.62
N GLN A 368 -6.53 -5.53 -2.36
CA GLN A 368 -6.90 -6.64 -3.23
C GLN A 368 -8.40 -6.96 -3.29
N ARG A 369 -9.18 -6.53 -2.27
CA ARG A 369 -10.61 -6.94 -2.10
C ARG A 369 -11.47 -5.76 -1.68
N PRO A 370 -11.65 -4.74 -2.52
CA PRO A 370 -12.42 -3.56 -2.15
C PRO A 370 -13.88 -3.89 -1.79
N GLU A 371 -14.48 -4.92 -2.39
CA GLU A 371 -15.85 -5.37 -2.15
C GLU A 371 -16.05 -6.03 -0.77
N THR A 372 -14.98 -6.53 -0.15
CA THR A 372 -15.06 -7.12 1.19
C THR A 372 -14.96 -6.09 2.31
N ILE A 373 -14.60 -4.84 1.98
CA ILE A 373 -14.44 -3.76 2.95
C ILE A 373 -15.82 -3.19 3.30
N ALA A 374 -16.37 -3.68 4.39
CA ALA A 374 -17.67 -3.26 4.90
C ALA A 374 -17.65 -3.06 6.41
N ILE A 375 -18.56 -2.21 6.89
CA ILE A 375 -18.77 -2.03 8.33
C ILE A 375 -19.50 -3.26 8.87
N ASP A 376 -18.78 -4.14 9.53
CA ASP A 376 -19.29 -5.37 10.14
C ASP A 376 -19.43 -5.26 11.66
N GLY A 377 -19.77 -6.38 12.34
CA GLY A 377 -19.93 -6.42 13.78
C GLY A 377 -18.68 -6.05 14.57
N THR A 378 -17.49 -6.39 14.05
CA THR A 378 -16.19 -6.07 14.67
C THR A 378 -15.95 -4.56 14.62
N VAL A 379 -16.22 -3.93 13.48
CA VAL A 379 -16.10 -2.47 13.30
C VAL A 379 -17.11 -1.73 14.19
N LEU A 380 -18.35 -2.22 14.31
CA LEU A 380 -19.34 -1.64 15.22
C LEU A 380 -18.90 -1.76 16.69
N ALA A 381 -18.36 -2.91 17.09
CA ALA A 381 -17.81 -3.09 18.44
C ALA A 381 -16.65 -2.12 18.71
N PHE A 382 -15.74 -1.93 17.73
CA PHE A 382 -14.68 -0.94 17.82
C PHE A 382 -15.22 0.49 17.95
N ALA A 383 -16.21 0.88 17.13
CA ALA A 383 -16.83 2.20 17.20
C ALA A 383 -17.49 2.45 18.55
N CYS A 384 -18.18 1.46 19.11
CA CYS A 384 -18.75 1.50 20.47
C CYS A 384 -17.65 1.64 21.54
N ALA A 385 -16.57 0.86 21.43
CA ALA A 385 -15.45 0.92 22.38
C ALA A 385 -14.77 2.30 22.35
N ILE A 386 -14.54 2.85 21.16
CA ILE A 386 -13.99 4.21 20.98
C ILE A 386 -14.96 5.26 21.58
N ALA A 387 -16.27 5.15 21.35
CA ALA A 387 -17.26 6.07 21.90
C ALA A 387 -17.29 6.04 23.45
N ILE A 388 -17.17 4.87 24.06
CA ILE A 388 -17.10 4.74 25.52
C ILE A 388 -15.77 5.31 26.05
N LEU A 389 -14.67 4.99 25.39
CA LEU A 389 -13.33 5.49 25.75
C LEU A 389 -13.27 7.01 25.67
N THR A 390 -13.78 7.61 24.60
CA THR A 390 -13.84 9.06 24.43
C THR A 390 -14.71 9.70 25.51
N ALA A 391 -15.90 9.17 25.80
CA ALA A 391 -16.76 9.64 26.87
C ALA A 391 -16.05 9.60 28.24
N ALA A 392 -15.28 8.56 28.51
CA ALA A 392 -14.47 8.44 29.70
C ALA A 392 -13.36 9.50 29.74
N LEU A 393 -12.60 9.67 28.66
CA LEU A 393 -11.46 10.59 28.59
C LEU A 393 -11.89 12.04 28.80
N PHE A 394 -12.89 12.52 28.08
CA PHE A 394 -13.30 13.93 28.24
C PHE A 394 -14.33 14.15 29.34
N GLY A 395 -14.97 13.11 29.88
CA GLY A 395 -15.93 13.17 30.97
C GLY A 395 -15.30 13.06 32.37
N LEU A 396 -14.27 12.19 32.56
CA LEU A 396 -13.64 11.95 33.85
C LEU A 396 -12.85 13.14 34.39
N ILE A 397 -12.14 13.88 33.54
CA ILE A 397 -11.33 15.04 33.96
C ILE A 397 -12.21 16.13 34.58
N PRO A 398 -13.32 16.58 33.94
CA PRO A 398 -14.24 17.52 34.58
C PRO A 398 -14.96 16.94 35.80
N ALA A 399 -15.31 15.66 35.79
CA ALA A 399 -15.97 14.99 36.91
C ALA A 399 -15.07 14.97 38.16
N MET A 400 -13.78 14.65 38.01
CA MET A 400 -12.79 14.72 39.07
C MET A 400 -12.56 16.16 39.58
N ALA A 401 -12.47 17.12 38.66
CA ALA A 401 -12.33 18.54 39.03
C ALA A 401 -13.55 19.08 39.80
N ALA A 402 -14.76 18.69 39.38
CA ALA A 402 -16.01 19.05 40.08
C ALA A 402 -16.15 18.40 41.45
N SER A 403 -15.67 17.16 41.63
CA SER A 403 -15.74 16.44 42.93
C SER A 403 -14.80 17.02 43.99
N ARG A 404 -13.76 17.75 43.61
CA ARG A 404 -12.79 18.39 44.54
C ARG A 404 -13.11 19.87 44.85
N THR A 405 -14.28 20.37 44.42
CA THR A 405 -14.65 21.79 44.63
C THR A 405 -14.91 22.06 46.09
N ASP A 406 -14.23 23.05 46.67
CA ASP A 406 -14.46 23.54 48.01
C ASP A 406 -15.77 24.36 48.07
N ILE A 407 -16.76 23.86 48.80
CA ILE A 407 -18.10 24.43 48.90
C ILE A 407 -18.05 25.82 49.61
N GLN A 408 -17.21 25.94 50.66
CA GLN A 408 -17.09 27.20 51.42
C GLN A 408 -16.44 28.28 50.54
N GLY A 409 -15.41 27.96 49.80
CA GLY A 409 -14.77 28.87 48.87
C GLY A 409 -15.70 29.33 47.73
N ALA A 410 -16.53 28.42 47.19
CA ALA A 410 -17.46 28.71 46.09
C ALA A 410 -18.67 29.58 46.50
N LEU A 411 -19.11 29.49 47.76
CA LEU A 411 -20.20 30.31 48.29
C LEU A 411 -19.75 31.65 48.84
N ARG A 412 -18.50 31.75 49.34
CA ARG A 412 -17.93 32.98 49.90
C ARG A 412 -17.31 33.92 48.86
N ALA A 413 -16.88 33.36 47.75
CA ALA A 413 -16.24 34.14 46.72
C ALA A 413 -17.28 34.60 45.66
N GLY A 414 -17.78 35.77 45.82
CA GLY A 414 -18.18 36.57 44.67
C GLY A 414 -16.98 36.76 43.74
N GLY A 415 -16.53 35.69 43.03
CA GLY A 415 -15.48 35.76 42.02
C GLY A 415 -14.02 35.64 42.51
N GLY A 416 -13.66 34.76 43.48
CA GLY A 416 -12.33 34.77 44.06
C GLY A 416 -11.44 33.51 43.81
N TRP A 417 -10.26 33.65 43.71
CA TRP A 417 -8.88 33.21 43.58
C TRP A 417 -8.50 31.77 44.01
N GLY A 418 -9.22 31.00 44.81
CA GLY A 418 -8.75 29.72 45.36
C GLY A 418 -9.03 28.45 44.52
N ALA A 419 -10.15 28.40 43.80
CA ALA A 419 -10.55 27.24 42.97
C ALA A 419 -9.92 27.25 41.56
N SER A 420 -9.16 28.27 41.23
CA SER A 420 -8.64 28.47 39.86
C SER A 420 -7.33 27.73 39.55
N ALA A 421 -6.47 27.48 40.56
CA ALA A 421 -5.10 26.98 40.32
C ALA A 421 -5.06 25.53 39.76
N GLY A 422 -5.87 24.63 40.29
CA GLY A 422 -5.93 23.23 39.82
C GLY A 422 -6.52 23.11 38.39
N ARG A 423 -7.54 23.93 38.11
CA ARG A 423 -8.19 23.96 36.79
C ARG A 423 -7.29 24.61 35.75
N LYS A 424 -6.53 25.65 36.11
CA LYS A 424 -5.53 26.27 35.23
C LYS A 424 -4.44 25.26 34.84
N ARG A 425 -3.95 24.46 35.81
CA ARG A 425 -2.97 23.41 35.53
C ARG A 425 -3.54 22.35 34.59
N ALA A 426 -4.76 21.85 34.81
CA ALA A 426 -5.39 20.86 33.94
C ALA A 426 -5.50 21.35 32.48
N SER A 427 -5.96 22.59 32.27
CA SER A 427 -6.06 23.19 30.94
C SER A 427 -4.68 23.40 30.30
N GLN A 428 -3.65 23.81 31.07
CA GLN A 428 -2.28 23.94 30.55
C GLN A 428 -1.69 22.57 30.12
N VAL A 429 -1.94 21.50 30.87
CA VAL A 429 -1.53 20.14 30.52
C VAL A 429 -2.24 19.67 29.26
N LEU A 430 -3.53 19.95 29.09
CA LEU A 430 -4.27 19.59 27.88
C LEU A 430 -3.72 20.32 26.65
N ILE A 431 -3.44 21.64 26.74
CA ILE A 431 -2.82 22.40 25.65
C ILE A 431 -1.44 21.80 25.30
N ALA A 432 -0.61 21.51 26.31
CA ALA A 432 0.70 20.92 26.08
C ALA A 432 0.59 19.55 25.38
N ALA A 433 -0.38 18.72 25.79
CA ALA A 433 -0.65 17.44 25.16
C ALA A 433 -1.13 17.63 23.70
N GLU A 434 -2.08 18.54 23.44
CA GLU A 434 -2.56 18.84 22.08
C GLU A 434 -1.43 19.28 21.15
N VAL A 435 -0.60 20.21 21.62
CA VAL A 435 0.57 20.70 20.86
C VAL A 435 1.58 19.58 20.62
N ALA A 436 1.85 18.75 21.63
CA ALA A 436 2.76 17.63 21.49
C ALA A 436 2.26 16.60 20.48
N LEU A 437 0.99 16.22 20.54
CA LEU A 437 0.37 15.27 19.62
C LEU A 437 0.30 15.82 18.18
N ALA A 438 -0.06 17.10 18.03
CA ALA A 438 -0.08 17.78 16.74
C ALA A 438 1.32 17.87 16.12
N LEU A 439 2.37 18.12 16.93
CA LEU A 439 3.76 18.12 16.46
C LEU A 439 4.20 16.73 15.98
N VAL A 440 3.83 15.67 16.70
CA VAL A 440 4.12 14.29 16.28
C VAL A 440 3.50 13.99 14.92
N LEU A 441 2.22 14.31 14.74
CA LEU A 441 1.52 14.09 13.46
C LEU A 441 2.11 14.94 12.33
N LEU A 442 2.42 16.21 12.62
CA LEU A 442 3.02 17.10 11.63
C LEU A 442 4.42 16.64 11.21
N THR A 443 5.23 16.16 12.17
CA THR A 443 6.55 15.60 11.88
C THR A 443 6.43 14.35 11.02
N GLY A 444 5.54 13.43 11.36
CA GLY A 444 5.30 12.22 10.56
C GLY A 444 4.88 12.55 9.12
N ALA A 445 3.92 13.46 8.95
CA ALA A 445 3.49 13.91 7.63
C ALA A 445 4.62 14.61 6.86
N SER A 446 5.40 15.47 7.51
CA SER A 446 6.52 16.19 6.88
C SER A 446 7.64 15.23 6.43
N LEU A 447 7.93 14.19 7.22
CA LEU A 447 8.88 13.12 6.84
C LEU A 447 8.37 12.37 5.60
N MET A 448 7.08 12.01 5.56
CA MET A 448 6.48 11.33 4.41
C MET A 448 6.45 12.21 3.16
N ILE A 449 6.12 13.49 3.29
CA ILE A 449 6.16 14.45 2.16
C ILE A 449 7.58 14.53 1.60
N ARG A 450 8.58 14.68 2.45
CA ARG A 450 9.97 14.78 2.02
C ARG A 450 10.48 13.48 1.41
N SER A 451 10.12 12.35 2.00
CA SER A 451 10.40 11.02 1.45
C SER A 451 9.81 10.86 0.04
N PHE A 452 8.55 11.25 -0.14
CA PHE A 452 7.88 11.21 -1.44
C PHE A 452 8.53 12.18 -2.45
N GLN A 453 8.89 13.39 -2.04
CA GLN A 453 9.62 14.33 -2.90
C GLN A 453 10.97 13.79 -3.35
N ASN A 454 11.72 13.14 -2.46
CA ASN A 454 12.99 12.49 -2.81
C ASN A 454 12.77 11.33 -3.78
N LEU A 455 11.73 10.53 -3.58
CA LEU A 455 11.36 9.42 -4.47
C LEU A 455 11.10 9.94 -5.90
N VAL A 456 10.26 10.95 -6.02
CA VAL A 456 9.92 11.58 -7.31
C VAL A 456 11.16 12.24 -7.94
N ALA A 457 11.98 12.94 -7.14
CA ALA A 457 13.19 13.61 -7.62
C ALA A 457 14.27 12.61 -8.07
N THR A 458 14.39 11.47 -7.39
CA THR A 458 15.31 10.38 -7.79
C THR A 458 14.89 9.76 -9.11
N GLY A 459 13.59 9.59 -9.33
CA GLY A 459 13.02 9.04 -10.55
C GLY A 459 13.52 7.63 -10.88
N ILE A 460 13.09 7.13 -12.01
CA ILE A 460 13.47 5.79 -12.52
C ILE A 460 14.72 5.81 -13.41
N GLY A 461 15.21 6.99 -13.80
CA GLY A 461 16.44 7.17 -14.55
C GLY A 461 16.27 7.34 -16.06
N PHE A 462 15.04 7.32 -16.59
CA PHE A 462 14.75 7.57 -18.00
C PHE A 462 13.47 8.39 -18.18
N GLN A 463 13.18 8.82 -19.42
CA GLN A 463 12.03 9.68 -19.71
C GLN A 463 10.82 8.86 -20.16
N THR A 464 9.77 8.86 -19.33
CA THR A 464 8.50 8.16 -19.61
C THR A 464 7.51 8.98 -20.42
N ALA A 465 7.63 10.31 -20.38
CA ALA A 465 6.72 11.20 -21.08
C ALA A 465 6.63 10.88 -22.59
N HIS A 466 5.40 10.84 -23.10
CA HIS A 466 5.11 10.51 -24.48
C HIS A 466 5.45 9.06 -24.91
N LEU A 467 5.63 8.15 -23.96
CA LEU A 467 5.74 6.72 -24.23
C LEU A 467 4.40 6.02 -24.01
N VAL A 468 3.99 5.25 -25.00
CA VAL A 468 2.81 4.37 -24.97
C VAL A 468 3.29 2.95 -25.12
N VAL A 469 2.72 2.05 -24.35
CA VAL A 469 3.09 0.63 -24.30
C VAL A 469 1.90 -0.23 -24.65
N ALA A 470 2.18 -1.33 -25.35
CA ALA A 470 1.24 -2.38 -25.67
C ALA A 470 1.92 -3.74 -25.58
N ASP A 471 1.35 -4.68 -24.83
CA ASP A 471 1.88 -6.03 -24.75
C ASP A 471 1.35 -6.89 -25.89
N VAL A 472 2.25 -7.67 -26.47
CA VAL A 472 1.97 -8.56 -27.59
C VAL A 472 2.49 -9.95 -27.26
N ALA A 473 1.60 -10.94 -27.27
CA ALA A 473 1.95 -12.34 -27.09
C ALA A 473 1.62 -13.15 -28.36
N LEU A 474 2.61 -13.88 -28.85
CA LEU A 474 2.52 -14.65 -30.09
C LEU A 474 2.11 -16.11 -29.82
N PRO A 475 1.06 -16.63 -30.48
CA PRO A 475 0.64 -18.03 -30.35
C PRO A 475 1.70 -19.00 -30.88
N GLU A 476 2.04 -20.02 -30.11
CA GLU A 476 3.10 -20.99 -30.43
C GLU A 476 2.91 -21.74 -31.73
N LYS A 477 1.70 -22.17 -32.05
CA LYS A 477 1.43 -22.90 -33.30
C LYS A 477 1.70 -22.11 -34.57
N ARG A 478 1.49 -20.79 -34.48
CA ARG A 478 1.64 -19.89 -35.64
C ARG A 478 3.04 -19.32 -35.74
N TYR A 479 3.66 -19.13 -34.54
CA TYR A 479 5.04 -18.65 -34.41
C TYR A 479 5.86 -19.68 -33.65
N PRO A 480 6.22 -20.82 -34.31
CA PRO A 480 6.80 -21.97 -33.61
C PRO A 480 8.27 -21.79 -33.25
N ASP A 481 8.92 -20.79 -33.78
CA ASP A 481 10.36 -20.57 -33.62
C ASP A 481 10.73 -19.10 -33.56
N GLY A 482 11.91 -18.79 -33.02
CA GLY A 482 12.41 -17.44 -32.89
C GLY A 482 12.55 -16.70 -34.20
N ALA A 483 12.71 -17.36 -35.33
CA ALA A 483 12.80 -16.71 -36.65
C ALA A 483 11.44 -16.15 -37.08
N SER A 484 10.35 -16.88 -36.84
CA SER A 484 8.99 -16.41 -37.11
C SER A 484 8.58 -15.28 -36.16
N GLU A 485 8.99 -15.37 -34.89
CA GLU A 485 8.79 -14.31 -33.88
C GLU A 485 9.51 -13.01 -34.28
N SER A 486 10.80 -13.10 -34.59
CA SER A 486 11.61 -11.97 -35.04
C SER A 486 11.03 -11.31 -36.29
N LYS A 487 10.63 -12.08 -37.28
CA LYS A 487 9.99 -11.58 -38.51
C LYS A 487 8.71 -10.79 -38.22
N PHE A 488 7.90 -11.30 -37.29
CA PHE A 488 6.68 -10.61 -36.86
C PHE A 488 7.01 -9.23 -36.25
N PHE A 489 7.91 -9.21 -35.25
CA PHE A 489 8.25 -7.96 -34.58
C PHE A 489 8.97 -6.96 -35.47
N HIS A 490 9.83 -7.41 -36.40
CA HIS A 490 10.39 -6.54 -37.41
C HIS A 490 9.30 -5.86 -38.27
N THR A 491 8.35 -6.65 -38.76
CA THR A 491 7.24 -6.13 -39.57
C THR A 491 6.35 -5.19 -38.75
N LEU A 492 6.11 -5.52 -37.50
CA LEU A 492 5.32 -4.69 -36.59
C LEU A 492 6.00 -3.33 -36.36
N LEU A 493 7.28 -3.34 -36.00
CA LEU A 493 8.07 -2.11 -35.80
C LEU A 493 8.07 -1.22 -37.01
N ASP A 494 8.30 -1.79 -38.22
CA ASP A 494 8.30 -1.04 -39.45
C ASP A 494 6.95 -0.36 -39.69
N ARG A 495 5.85 -1.08 -39.56
CA ARG A 495 4.50 -0.51 -39.74
C ARG A 495 4.15 0.54 -38.69
N VAL A 496 4.49 0.30 -37.42
CA VAL A 496 4.17 1.22 -36.32
C VAL A 496 4.96 2.51 -36.40
N ARG A 497 6.23 2.46 -36.85
CA ARG A 497 7.08 3.65 -37.09
C ARG A 497 6.49 4.57 -38.14
N HIS A 498 5.70 4.04 -39.09
CA HIS A 498 5.02 4.82 -40.14
C HIS A 498 3.65 5.37 -39.75
N LEU A 499 3.15 5.09 -38.51
CA LEU A 499 1.90 5.66 -38.04
C LEU A 499 2.03 7.19 -37.81
N PRO A 500 0.98 7.97 -38.13
CA PRO A 500 1.00 9.42 -37.91
C PRO A 500 1.22 9.76 -36.43
N GLY A 501 2.20 10.66 -36.16
CA GLY A 501 2.52 11.12 -34.81
C GLY A 501 3.49 10.23 -34.03
N VAL A 502 3.93 9.11 -34.60
CA VAL A 502 4.98 8.26 -34.02
C VAL A 502 6.35 8.83 -34.38
N SER A 503 7.18 9.04 -33.37
CA SER A 503 8.58 9.48 -33.53
C SER A 503 9.59 8.35 -33.41
N GLY A 504 9.18 7.18 -32.87
CA GLY A 504 9.98 5.98 -32.76
C GLY A 504 9.21 4.86 -32.10
N ALA A 505 9.60 3.62 -32.37
CA ALA A 505 9.03 2.42 -31.76
C ALA A 505 10.13 1.37 -31.53
N THR A 506 10.00 0.64 -30.45
CA THR A 506 10.91 -0.42 -30.02
C THR A 506 10.14 -1.57 -29.39
N VAL A 507 10.77 -2.73 -29.29
CA VAL A 507 10.24 -3.92 -28.60
C VAL A 507 11.24 -4.38 -27.56
N THR A 508 10.73 -4.82 -26.40
CA THR A 508 11.53 -5.42 -25.34
C THR A 508 10.72 -6.47 -24.57
N ASP A 509 11.36 -7.48 -24.04
CA ASP A 509 10.78 -8.46 -23.13
C ASP A 509 10.91 -8.04 -21.66
N ASN A 510 11.77 -7.05 -21.40
CA ASN A 510 12.04 -6.55 -20.05
C ASN A 510 11.79 -5.04 -20.01
N LEU A 511 10.57 -4.67 -19.64
CA LEU A 511 10.16 -3.27 -19.55
C LEU A 511 10.19 -2.81 -18.10
N PRO A 512 10.88 -1.69 -17.79
CA PRO A 512 10.93 -1.16 -16.42
C PRO A 512 9.55 -0.95 -15.82
N LEU A 513 9.39 -1.27 -14.53
CA LEU A 513 8.16 -1.20 -13.73
C LEU A 513 7.05 -2.17 -14.17
N HIS A 514 7.27 -3.00 -15.18
CA HIS A 514 6.30 -3.95 -15.67
C HIS A 514 6.83 -5.39 -15.60
N SER A 515 7.90 -5.69 -16.31
CA SER A 515 8.53 -7.01 -16.31
C SER A 515 10.03 -6.87 -16.07
N VAL A 516 10.56 -7.59 -15.10
CA VAL A 516 12.00 -7.65 -14.82
C VAL A 516 12.42 -9.11 -14.81
N SER A 517 13.35 -9.45 -15.70
CA SER A 517 13.92 -10.79 -15.81
C SER A 517 15.40 -10.75 -15.45
N ALA A 518 15.82 -11.60 -14.55
CA ALA A 518 17.22 -11.74 -14.16
C ALA A 518 17.68 -13.18 -14.38
N SER A 519 18.93 -13.31 -14.80
CA SER A 519 19.55 -14.64 -15.04
C SER A 519 21.02 -14.62 -14.62
N ASN A 520 21.57 -15.81 -14.43
CA ASN A 520 23.00 -15.97 -14.22
C ASN A 520 23.74 -15.89 -15.56
N PHE A 521 24.97 -15.38 -15.47
CA PHE A 521 25.89 -15.31 -16.60
C PHE A 521 27.30 -15.74 -16.17
N PHE A 522 28.20 -15.95 -17.15
CA PHE A 522 29.58 -16.30 -16.94
C PHE A 522 30.50 -15.43 -17.79
N PHE A 523 31.78 -15.32 -17.40
CA PHE A 523 32.80 -14.69 -18.23
C PHE A 523 33.52 -15.71 -19.08
N ALA A 524 33.58 -15.50 -20.38
CA ALA A 524 34.36 -16.36 -21.26
C ALA A 524 35.86 -16.24 -20.91
N GLY A 525 36.51 -17.38 -20.67
CA GLY A 525 37.93 -17.45 -20.33
C GLY A 525 38.29 -17.17 -18.88
N ARG A 526 37.30 -16.90 -18.01
CA ARG A 526 37.51 -16.91 -16.56
C ARG A 526 37.02 -18.23 -15.96
N PRO A 527 37.59 -18.67 -14.82
CA PRO A 527 37.01 -19.82 -14.10
C PRO A 527 35.57 -19.57 -13.73
N ASP A 528 34.74 -20.60 -13.83
CA ASP A 528 33.36 -20.50 -13.37
C ASP A 528 33.31 -20.11 -11.90
N PRO A 529 32.40 -19.19 -11.52
CA PRO A 529 32.17 -18.96 -10.11
C PRO A 529 31.64 -20.23 -9.44
N PRO A 530 31.93 -20.43 -8.17
CA PRO A 530 31.31 -21.54 -7.46
C PRO A 530 29.77 -21.36 -7.52
N ARG A 531 29.05 -22.47 -7.64
CA ARG A 531 27.57 -22.42 -7.83
C ARG A 531 26.80 -21.69 -6.70
N ASN A 532 27.44 -21.53 -5.56
CA ASN A 532 26.93 -20.75 -4.44
C ASN A 532 27.25 -19.24 -4.54
N ALA A 533 27.90 -18.78 -5.60
CA ALA A 533 28.23 -17.37 -5.84
C ALA A 533 27.97 -16.99 -7.31
N LEU A 534 26.74 -17.28 -7.76
CA LEU A 534 26.34 -17.00 -9.13
C LEU A 534 26.44 -15.50 -9.45
N LEU A 535 26.95 -15.22 -10.65
CA LEU A 535 26.94 -13.85 -11.20
C LEU A 535 25.55 -13.64 -11.81
N ILE A 536 24.83 -12.65 -11.33
CA ILE A 536 23.45 -12.38 -11.74
C ILE A 536 23.37 -10.98 -12.30
N ALA A 537 22.60 -10.84 -13.38
CA ALA A 537 22.24 -9.54 -13.97
C ALA A 537 20.82 -9.60 -14.51
N ASP A 538 20.21 -8.44 -14.65
CA ASP A 538 18.94 -8.31 -15.37
C ASP A 538 19.22 -8.39 -16.88
N PHE A 539 18.48 -9.23 -17.59
CA PHE A 539 18.59 -9.39 -19.03
C PHE A 539 17.42 -8.74 -19.72
N ALA A 540 17.72 -7.91 -20.72
CA ALA A 540 16.70 -7.32 -21.58
C ALA A 540 17.03 -7.63 -23.04
N HIS A 541 16.12 -8.35 -23.70
CA HIS A 541 16.14 -8.51 -25.15
C HIS A 541 15.39 -7.35 -25.77
N THR A 542 16.06 -6.62 -26.67
CA THR A 542 15.54 -5.35 -27.15
C THR A 542 15.80 -5.14 -28.63
N SER A 543 15.00 -4.34 -29.31
CA SER A 543 15.41 -3.77 -30.58
C SER A 543 16.54 -2.75 -30.40
N PRO A 544 17.37 -2.48 -31.43
CA PRO A 544 18.53 -1.59 -31.30
C PRO A 544 18.22 -0.18 -30.78
N ASP A 545 17.04 0.34 -31.14
CA ASP A 545 16.62 1.71 -30.79
C ASP A 545 16.10 1.87 -29.36
N TYR A 546 16.02 0.80 -28.56
CA TYR A 546 15.41 0.80 -27.24
C TYR A 546 15.97 1.88 -26.31
N LEU A 547 17.28 1.89 -26.14
CA LEU A 547 17.94 2.83 -25.22
C LEU A 547 17.82 4.29 -25.72
N ALA A 548 17.91 4.50 -27.04
CA ALA A 548 17.71 5.80 -27.64
C ALA A 548 16.26 6.30 -27.46
N LEU A 549 15.27 5.40 -27.60
CA LEU A 549 13.87 5.71 -27.35
C LEU A 549 13.61 6.12 -25.91
N LEU A 550 14.24 5.46 -24.94
CA LEU A 550 14.19 5.82 -23.51
C LEU A 550 15.04 7.05 -23.19
N ARG A 551 15.85 7.54 -24.13
CA ARG A 551 16.81 8.63 -23.95
C ARG A 551 17.87 8.34 -22.88
N LEU A 552 18.31 7.10 -22.82
CA LEU A 552 19.42 6.68 -21.96
C LEU A 552 20.75 7.04 -22.63
N PRO A 553 21.63 7.82 -21.97
CA PRO A 553 22.90 8.21 -22.58
C PRO A 553 23.91 7.04 -22.62
N MET A 554 24.62 6.93 -23.76
CA MET A 554 25.80 6.10 -23.87
C MET A 554 26.95 6.76 -23.11
N LEU A 555 27.62 6.03 -22.26
CA LEU A 555 28.77 6.52 -21.50
C LEU A 555 30.08 6.24 -22.21
N THR A 556 30.25 5.01 -22.73
CA THR A 556 31.45 4.61 -23.50
C THR A 556 31.05 3.56 -24.56
N GLY A 557 31.85 3.45 -25.61
CA GLY A 557 31.59 2.50 -26.68
C GLY A 557 30.61 3.03 -27.73
N ARG A 558 29.81 2.11 -28.31
CA ARG A 558 28.84 2.43 -29.37
C ARG A 558 27.47 1.85 -29.08
N ALA A 559 26.44 2.44 -29.64
CA ALA A 559 25.08 1.92 -29.61
C ALA A 559 24.94 0.63 -30.44
N LEU A 560 23.84 -0.10 -30.20
CA LEU A 560 23.43 -1.22 -31.02
C LEU A 560 22.91 -0.74 -32.38
N THR A 561 23.08 -1.59 -33.40
CA THR A 561 22.65 -1.33 -34.79
C THR A 561 21.77 -2.48 -35.29
N GLU A 562 21.04 -2.27 -36.40
CA GLU A 562 20.28 -3.35 -37.05
C GLU A 562 21.19 -4.50 -37.50
N ALA A 563 22.43 -4.18 -37.92
CA ALA A 563 23.41 -5.22 -38.28
C ALA A 563 23.83 -6.06 -37.07
N ASP A 564 23.85 -5.47 -35.87
CA ASP A 564 24.13 -6.20 -34.62
C ASP A 564 22.95 -7.12 -34.27
N LEU A 565 21.72 -6.69 -34.53
CA LEU A 565 20.52 -7.51 -34.32
C LEU A 565 20.55 -8.72 -35.23
N GLU A 566 20.74 -8.52 -36.54
CA GLU A 566 20.84 -9.59 -37.51
C GLU A 566 21.97 -10.60 -37.18
N ALA A 567 23.16 -10.10 -36.82
CA ALA A 567 24.30 -10.91 -36.45
C ALA A 567 24.04 -11.73 -35.17
N THR A 568 23.42 -11.09 -34.18
CA THR A 568 23.10 -11.73 -32.88
C THR A 568 22.03 -12.81 -33.04
N GLU A 569 20.99 -12.56 -33.83
CA GLU A 569 19.94 -13.55 -34.09
C GLU A 569 20.45 -14.75 -34.88
N LYS A 570 21.29 -14.49 -35.88
CA LYS A 570 21.97 -15.54 -36.63
C LYS A 570 22.90 -16.39 -35.76
N ALA A 571 23.62 -15.75 -34.82
CA ALA A 571 24.47 -16.46 -33.86
C ALA A 571 23.67 -17.35 -32.92
N ALA A 572 22.45 -16.95 -32.55
CA ALA A 572 21.55 -17.74 -31.70
C ALA A 572 20.95 -18.96 -32.44
N GLU A 573 21.01 -19.01 -33.78
CA GLU A 573 20.59 -20.17 -34.58
C GLU A 573 21.67 -21.24 -34.72
N ASP A 574 22.93 -20.91 -34.40
CA ASP A 574 24.04 -21.86 -34.54
C ASP A 574 23.98 -22.92 -33.41
N PRO A 575 23.74 -24.20 -33.69
CA PRO A 575 23.68 -25.25 -32.67
C PRO A 575 24.99 -25.45 -31.91
N LYS A 576 26.09 -24.98 -32.46
CA LYS A 576 27.42 -25.03 -31.80
C LYS A 576 27.69 -23.86 -30.89
N GLY A 577 26.75 -22.93 -30.83
CA GLY A 577 26.88 -21.67 -30.12
C GLY A 577 27.53 -20.59 -31.00
N GLY A 578 27.01 -19.36 -30.90
CA GLY A 578 27.46 -18.22 -31.67
C GLY A 578 27.87 -17.07 -30.75
N GLU A 579 28.47 -16.06 -31.38
CA GLU A 579 28.82 -14.81 -30.68
C GLU A 579 28.02 -13.64 -31.25
N GLY A 580 27.24 -13.00 -30.37
CA GLY A 580 26.59 -11.74 -30.65
C GLY A 580 27.24 -10.57 -29.91
N VAL A 581 26.51 -9.49 -29.78
CA VAL A 581 26.92 -8.30 -29.05
C VAL A 581 25.91 -7.93 -27.97
N CYS A 582 26.39 -7.19 -26.96
CA CYS A 582 25.53 -6.66 -25.91
C CYS A 582 26.03 -5.30 -25.40
N LEU A 583 25.16 -4.58 -24.74
CA LEU A 583 25.48 -3.44 -23.91
C LEU A 583 25.33 -3.82 -22.44
N VAL A 584 26.04 -3.13 -21.58
CA VAL A 584 25.87 -3.25 -20.13
C VAL A 584 25.64 -1.87 -19.52
N ASN A 585 25.02 -1.80 -18.36
CA ASN A 585 24.89 -0.52 -17.66
C ASN A 585 26.12 -0.21 -16.80
N GLN A 586 26.19 1.00 -16.26
CA GLN A 586 27.30 1.46 -15.43
C GLN A 586 27.42 0.64 -14.14
N ALA A 587 26.29 0.21 -13.56
CA ALA A 587 26.28 -0.63 -12.36
C ALA A 587 26.97 -1.98 -12.62
N PHE A 588 26.66 -2.63 -13.74
CA PHE A 588 27.32 -3.85 -14.16
C PHE A 588 28.85 -3.64 -14.29
N ALA A 589 29.25 -2.56 -14.93
CA ALA A 589 30.66 -2.25 -15.13
C ALA A 589 31.37 -2.04 -13.77
N ARG A 590 30.75 -1.31 -12.85
CA ARG A 590 31.31 -1.07 -11.51
C ARG A 590 31.39 -2.34 -10.66
N GLU A 591 30.40 -3.19 -10.73
CA GLU A 591 30.30 -4.39 -9.90
C GLU A 591 31.30 -5.47 -10.34
N PHE A 592 31.36 -5.76 -11.67
CA PHE A 592 32.09 -6.91 -12.18
C PHE A 592 33.46 -6.61 -12.80
N PHE A 593 33.73 -5.35 -13.16
CA PHE A 593 34.99 -4.98 -13.80
C PHE A 593 35.86 -4.05 -12.96
N LYS A 594 35.29 -3.33 -12.00
CA LYS A 594 35.99 -2.36 -11.14
C LYS A 594 36.86 -1.41 -11.97
N ASP A 595 38.18 -1.72 -12.07
CA ASP A 595 39.18 -0.93 -12.79
C ASP A 595 39.50 -1.47 -14.20
N GLU A 596 38.89 -2.61 -14.58
CA GLU A 596 39.07 -3.20 -15.91
C GLU A 596 38.10 -2.56 -16.94
N GLN A 597 38.52 -2.58 -18.21
CA GLN A 597 37.65 -2.11 -19.30
C GLN A 597 36.62 -3.19 -19.63
N PRO A 598 35.31 -2.92 -19.57
CA PRO A 598 34.27 -3.89 -19.94
C PRO A 598 34.14 -4.11 -21.45
N ILE A 599 34.46 -3.09 -22.25
CA ILE A 599 34.32 -3.17 -23.71
C ILE A 599 35.26 -4.21 -24.30
N GLY A 600 34.73 -5.09 -25.14
CA GLY A 600 35.45 -6.19 -25.78
C GLY A 600 35.43 -7.49 -24.96
N GLN A 601 35.03 -7.44 -23.70
CA GLN A 601 34.89 -8.65 -22.87
C GLN A 601 33.68 -9.47 -23.35
N ARG A 602 33.76 -10.80 -23.12
CA ARG A 602 32.74 -11.77 -23.58
C ARG A 602 32.01 -12.35 -22.39
N LEU A 603 30.69 -12.29 -22.45
CA LEU A 603 29.78 -12.88 -21.49
C LEU A 603 29.16 -14.14 -22.10
N LEU A 604 28.98 -15.18 -21.31
CA LEU A 604 28.24 -16.40 -21.64
C LEU A 604 26.92 -16.41 -20.89
N GLU A 605 25.86 -16.81 -21.55
CA GLU A 605 24.56 -17.01 -20.89
C GLU A 605 24.57 -18.29 -20.01
N SER A 606 23.52 -18.51 -19.28
CA SER A 606 23.37 -19.63 -18.31
C SER A 606 23.66 -21.00 -18.92
N ASP A 607 23.31 -21.23 -20.19
CA ASP A 607 23.55 -22.46 -20.93
C ASP A 607 24.98 -22.59 -21.49
N LYS A 608 25.78 -21.52 -21.41
CA LYS A 608 27.15 -21.39 -21.95
C LYS A 608 27.30 -21.61 -23.45
N LYS A 609 26.21 -21.73 -24.18
CA LYS A 609 26.25 -21.95 -25.65
C LYS A 609 26.35 -20.65 -26.40
N TYR A 610 25.70 -19.61 -25.89
CA TYR A 610 25.68 -18.32 -26.51
C TYR A 610 26.62 -17.35 -25.80
N ALA A 611 27.44 -16.65 -26.58
CA ALA A 611 28.33 -15.60 -26.09
C ALA A 611 27.89 -14.22 -26.59
N CYS A 612 27.95 -13.19 -25.75
CA CYS A 612 27.82 -11.82 -26.20
C CYS A 612 29.07 -10.99 -25.86
N ARG A 613 29.53 -10.18 -26.81
CA ARG A 613 30.63 -9.25 -26.64
C ARG A 613 30.10 -7.88 -26.23
N ILE A 614 30.63 -7.34 -25.14
CA ILE A 614 30.28 -5.99 -24.68
C ILE A 614 30.83 -4.96 -25.68
N VAL A 615 29.96 -4.17 -26.29
CA VAL A 615 30.33 -3.13 -27.26
C VAL A 615 30.12 -1.71 -26.71
N GLY A 616 29.46 -1.55 -25.57
CA GLY A 616 29.32 -0.25 -24.93
C GLY A 616 28.73 -0.36 -23.53
N VAL A 617 28.82 0.78 -22.83
CA VAL A 617 28.30 0.98 -21.49
C VAL A 617 27.31 2.12 -21.49
N VAL A 618 26.10 1.90 -20.95
CA VAL A 618 25.03 2.89 -20.86
C VAL A 618 24.85 3.40 -19.44
N ALA A 619 24.17 4.51 -19.29
CA ALA A 619 23.80 5.03 -17.97
C ALA A 619 22.86 4.07 -17.23
N ASP A 620 22.85 4.17 -15.92
CA ASP A 620 22.00 3.40 -15.05
C ASP A 620 20.54 3.88 -15.10
N TYR A 621 19.61 2.93 -15.02
CA TYR A 621 18.23 3.19 -14.66
C TYR A 621 17.74 2.16 -13.62
N ARG A 622 16.55 2.36 -13.08
CA ARG A 622 16.01 1.56 -11.97
C ARG A 622 14.80 0.77 -12.46
N PRO A 623 14.99 -0.49 -12.89
CA PRO A 623 13.92 -1.26 -13.50
C PRO A 623 12.78 -1.60 -12.53
N MET A 624 13.08 -1.72 -11.23
CA MET A 624 12.12 -2.04 -10.17
C MET A 624 11.71 -0.80 -9.35
N GLY A 625 11.89 0.41 -9.91
CA GLY A 625 11.62 1.66 -9.20
C GLY A 625 12.80 2.20 -8.39
N ALA A 626 12.65 3.45 -7.92
CA ALA A 626 13.74 4.15 -7.23
C ALA A 626 14.18 3.49 -5.92
N GLU A 627 13.31 2.73 -5.29
CA GLU A 627 13.52 2.11 -3.97
C GLU A 627 14.48 0.93 -4.03
N ASN A 628 14.38 0.14 -5.09
CA ASN A 628 15.16 -1.09 -5.26
C ASN A 628 16.57 -0.83 -5.81
N GLY A 629 16.95 0.45 -5.94
CA GLY A 629 18.27 0.84 -6.38
C GLY A 629 18.55 0.57 -7.87
N VAL A 630 19.83 0.56 -8.19
CA VAL A 630 20.31 0.26 -9.54
C VAL A 630 20.86 -1.16 -9.53
N ARG A 631 20.47 -1.94 -10.53
CA ARG A 631 20.90 -3.34 -10.70
C ARG A 631 21.85 -3.46 -11.90
N ALA A 632 22.69 -4.48 -11.90
CA ALA A 632 23.50 -4.85 -13.04
C ALA A 632 22.60 -5.31 -14.20
N GLN A 633 22.78 -4.73 -15.40
CA GLN A 633 21.89 -4.99 -16.54
C GLN A 633 22.71 -5.30 -17.79
N ILE A 634 22.18 -6.24 -18.59
CA ILE A 634 22.70 -6.65 -19.90
C ILE A 634 21.60 -6.43 -20.93
N PHE A 635 21.90 -5.66 -21.99
CA PHE A 635 20.97 -5.40 -23.10
C PHE A 635 21.47 -6.14 -24.33
N ARG A 636 20.67 -7.06 -24.82
CA ARG A 636 20.97 -7.87 -25.99
C ARG A 636 20.04 -7.53 -27.13
N PRO A 637 20.53 -7.25 -28.34
CA PRO A 637 19.67 -7.07 -29.49
C PRO A 637 19.07 -8.40 -29.91
N SER A 638 17.74 -8.57 -29.73
CA SER A 638 16.98 -9.74 -30.12
C SER A 638 15.50 -9.41 -30.16
N LEU A 639 14.80 -9.91 -31.17
CA LEU A 639 13.34 -9.85 -31.31
C LEU A 639 12.71 -11.25 -31.22
N ARG A 640 13.49 -12.24 -30.82
CA ARG A 640 13.09 -13.65 -30.68
C ARG A 640 12.43 -13.90 -29.33
N ASN A 641 11.29 -13.27 -29.14
CA ASN A 641 10.54 -13.32 -27.90
C ASN A 641 9.08 -13.63 -28.22
N ARG A 642 8.52 -14.66 -27.60
CA ARG A 642 7.10 -15.00 -27.76
C ARG A 642 6.17 -13.95 -27.16
N ALA A 643 6.57 -13.30 -26.09
CA ALA A 643 5.86 -12.19 -25.46
C ALA A 643 6.81 -11.01 -25.30
N ALA A 644 6.37 -9.83 -25.72
CA ALA A 644 7.16 -8.62 -25.62
C ALA A 644 6.27 -7.37 -25.56
N SER A 645 6.80 -6.33 -24.95
CA SER A 645 6.18 -5.02 -24.87
C SER A 645 6.64 -4.15 -26.05
N LEU A 646 5.70 -3.72 -26.87
CA LEU A 646 5.88 -2.68 -27.88
C LEU A 646 5.85 -1.31 -27.19
N VAL A 647 6.93 -0.56 -27.27
CA VAL A 647 7.05 0.80 -26.70
C VAL A 647 7.10 1.80 -27.84
N VAL A 648 6.19 2.77 -27.84
CA VAL A 648 6.04 3.76 -28.90
C VAL A 648 6.17 5.16 -28.33
N ARG A 649 7.07 5.96 -28.87
CA ARG A 649 7.18 7.39 -28.55
C ARG A 649 6.32 8.20 -29.53
N THR A 650 5.36 8.97 -28.98
CA THR A 650 4.37 9.69 -29.76
C THR A 650 4.00 11.02 -29.12
N ALA A 651 3.69 12.03 -29.95
CA ALA A 651 3.07 13.27 -29.52
C ALA A 651 1.53 13.26 -29.74
N ALA A 652 1.01 12.21 -30.39
CA ALA A 652 -0.43 12.08 -30.62
C ALA A 652 -1.16 11.60 -29.36
N PRO A 653 -2.49 11.86 -29.25
CA PRO A 653 -3.30 11.34 -28.15
C PRO A 653 -3.25 9.81 -28.08
N THR A 654 -3.19 9.27 -26.87
CA THR A 654 -3.07 7.83 -26.62
C THR A 654 -4.13 7.00 -27.32
N ASP A 655 -5.39 7.44 -27.33
CA ASP A 655 -6.50 6.70 -27.98
C ASP A 655 -6.32 6.58 -29.50
N ALA A 656 -5.79 7.61 -30.14
CA ALA A 656 -5.52 7.59 -31.57
C ALA A 656 -4.40 6.59 -31.91
N ILE A 657 -3.32 6.60 -31.12
CA ILE A 657 -2.22 5.66 -31.28
C ILE A 657 -2.65 4.24 -30.93
N ALA A 658 -3.40 4.04 -29.86
CA ALA A 658 -3.95 2.74 -29.48
C ALA A 658 -4.80 2.12 -30.61
N SER A 659 -5.66 2.93 -31.22
CA SER A 659 -6.45 2.49 -32.39
C SER A 659 -5.55 2.13 -33.58
N GLY A 660 -4.53 2.94 -33.85
CA GLY A 660 -3.54 2.70 -34.89
C GLY A 660 -2.75 1.39 -34.69
N ILE A 661 -2.24 1.18 -33.48
CA ILE A 661 -1.50 -0.03 -33.12
C ILE A 661 -2.41 -1.27 -33.25
N ARG A 662 -3.62 -1.24 -32.68
CA ARG A 662 -4.58 -2.34 -32.80
C ARG A 662 -4.88 -2.68 -34.26
N LYS A 663 -5.17 -1.66 -35.09
CA LYS A 663 -5.44 -1.85 -36.51
C LYS A 663 -4.22 -2.46 -37.24
N THR A 664 -3.02 -2.04 -36.88
CA THR A 664 -1.78 -2.56 -37.46
C THR A 664 -1.60 -4.03 -37.14
N VAL A 665 -1.74 -4.41 -35.86
CA VAL A 665 -1.60 -5.81 -35.42
C VAL A 665 -2.70 -6.69 -36.01
N TYR A 666 -3.96 -6.27 -35.93
CA TYR A 666 -5.06 -7.03 -36.57
C TYR A 666 -4.92 -7.16 -38.10
N GLY A 667 -4.28 -6.18 -38.74
CA GLY A 667 -3.95 -6.26 -40.17
C GLY A 667 -2.81 -7.23 -40.49
N MET A 668 -2.01 -7.61 -39.48
CA MET A 668 -0.96 -8.63 -39.58
C MET A 668 -1.49 -10.01 -39.21
N ASP A 669 -2.19 -10.09 -38.09
CA ASP A 669 -2.79 -11.29 -37.55
C ASP A 669 -4.03 -10.95 -36.73
N ARG A 670 -5.21 -11.45 -37.18
CA ARG A 670 -6.52 -11.15 -36.56
C ARG A 670 -6.73 -11.86 -35.23
N ASP A 671 -5.98 -12.92 -34.98
CA ASP A 671 -6.14 -13.71 -33.76
C ASP A 671 -5.23 -13.21 -32.62
N LEU A 672 -4.43 -12.15 -32.87
CA LEU A 672 -3.63 -11.52 -31.84
C LEU A 672 -4.45 -10.47 -31.08
N VAL A 673 -4.41 -10.58 -29.78
CA VAL A 673 -4.93 -9.56 -28.88
C VAL A 673 -3.80 -8.65 -28.42
N ILE A 674 -4.04 -7.35 -28.48
CA ILE A 674 -3.22 -6.37 -27.80
C ILE A 674 -3.92 -6.04 -26.50
N ASP A 675 -3.32 -6.45 -25.42
CA ASP A 675 -3.78 -6.07 -24.10
C ASP A 675 -3.32 -4.63 -23.79
N LYS A 676 -4.17 -3.88 -23.14
CA LYS A 676 -3.91 -2.58 -22.48
C LYS A 676 -2.89 -1.65 -23.18
N VAL A 677 -3.26 -1.04 -24.31
CA VAL A 677 -2.47 0.09 -24.85
C VAL A 677 -2.62 1.28 -23.91
N GLN A 678 -1.56 1.64 -23.19
CA GLN A 678 -1.60 2.67 -22.17
C GLN A 678 -0.29 3.48 -22.09
N PRO A 679 -0.33 4.74 -21.60
CA PRO A 679 0.88 5.51 -21.36
C PRO A 679 1.77 4.84 -20.31
N LEU A 680 3.08 4.88 -20.50
CA LEU A 680 4.04 4.36 -19.51
C LEU A 680 3.98 5.13 -18.17
N ASP A 681 3.56 6.39 -18.22
CA ASP A 681 3.35 7.21 -17.02
C ASP A 681 2.32 6.59 -16.06
N HIS A 682 1.35 5.80 -16.56
CA HIS A 682 0.39 5.10 -15.70
C HIS A 682 1.08 4.10 -14.75
N TRP A 683 2.09 3.36 -15.23
CA TRP A 683 2.83 2.43 -14.38
C TRP A 683 3.70 3.14 -13.35
N VAL A 684 4.27 4.29 -13.72
CA VAL A 684 4.98 5.15 -12.75
C VAL A 684 4.02 5.68 -11.70
N ASP A 685 2.82 6.10 -12.11
CA ASP A 685 1.76 6.55 -11.20
C ASP A 685 1.27 5.43 -10.28
N ASP A 686 1.08 4.22 -10.80
CA ASP A 686 0.66 3.04 -10.04
C ASP A 686 1.75 2.64 -9.04
N TRP A 687 3.02 2.60 -9.46
CA TRP A 687 4.14 2.33 -8.56
C TRP A 687 4.24 3.35 -7.41
N GLN A 688 3.95 4.63 -7.67
CA GLN A 688 3.99 5.68 -6.65
C GLN A 688 2.68 5.78 -5.85
N ALA A 689 1.59 5.14 -6.30
CA ALA A 689 0.24 5.38 -5.80
C ALA A 689 0.12 5.10 -4.29
N GLN A 690 0.69 4.03 -3.80
CA GLN A 690 0.65 3.66 -2.38
C GLN A 690 1.32 4.72 -1.49
N ARG A 691 2.50 5.19 -1.88
CA ARG A 691 3.24 6.21 -1.11
C ARG A 691 2.56 7.57 -1.19
N ARG A 692 2.05 7.94 -2.36
CA ARG A 692 1.24 9.16 -2.56
C ARG A 692 0.00 9.12 -1.67
N PHE A 693 -0.69 8.00 -1.62
CA PHE A 693 -1.87 7.80 -0.79
C PHE A 693 -1.55 7.94 0.70
N ASN A 694 -0.53 7.26 1.21
CA ASN A 694 -0.10 7.34 2.60
C ASN A 694 0.32 8.76 2.98
N THR A 695 1.08 9.44 2.10
CA THR A 695 1.50 10.83 2.30
C THR A 695 0.32 11.79 2.34
N LEU A 696 -0.66 11.61 1.45
CA LEU A 696 -1.88 12.40 1.41
C LEU A 696 -2.69 12.26 2.72
N LEU A 697 -2.95 11.02 3.14
CA LEU A 697 -3.73 10.76 4.36
C LEU A 697 -3.05 11.34 5.61
N LEU A 698 -1.76 11.11 5.77
CA LEU A 698 -1.01 11.66 6.91
C LEU A 698 -0.97 13.19 6.87
N SER A 699 -0.88 13.81 5.68
CA SER A 699 -0.92 15.26 5.53
C SER A 699 -2.28 15.84 5.92
N VAL A 700 -3.37 15.18 5.52
CA VAL A 700 -4.74 15.57 5.93
C VAL A 700 -4.89 15.44 7.44
N PHE A 701 -4.42 14.33 8.04
CA PHE A 701 -4.52 14.14 9.50
C PHE A 701 -3.67 15.15 10.27
N ALA A 702 -2.47 15.49 9.79
CA ALA A 702 -1.63 16.51 10.39
C ALA A 702 -2.27 17.90 10.28
N GLY A 703 -2.87 18.22 9.14
CA GLY A 703 -3.64 19.46 8.95
C GLY A 703 -4.83 19.57 9.91
N LEU A 704 -5.60 18.49 10.03
CA LEU A 704 -6.73 18.40 10.98
C LEU A 704 -6.24 18.51 12.43
N ALA A 705 -5.14 17.85 12.78
CA ALA A 705 -4.54 17.95 14.12
C ALA A 705 -4.11 19.38 14.45
N LEU A 706 -3.48 20.07 13.50
CA LEU A 706 -3.06 21.46 13.66
C LEU A 706 -4.26 22.38 13.84
N LEU A 707 -5.32 22.21 13.04
CA LEU A 707 -6.58 22.97 13.18
C LEU A 707 -7.25 22.73 14.54
N LEU A 708 -7.28 21.47 15.00
CA LEU A 708 -7.83 21.13 16.30
C LEU A 708 -6.98 21.73 17.43
N ALA A 709 -5.65 21.68 17.36
CA ALA A 709 -4.77 22.28 18.35
C ALA A 709 -4.96 23.81 18.40
N LEU A 710 -5.13 24.45 17.24
CA LEU A 710 -5.46 25.89 17.18
C LEU A 710 -6.80 26.20 17.84
N ALA A 711 -7.83 25.41 17.58
CA ALA A 711 -9.15 25.57 18.19
C ALA A 711 -9.07 25.38 19.72
N GLY A 712 -8.25 24.46 20.21
CA GLY A 712 -7.99 24.25 21.63
C GLY A 712 -7.31 25.44 22.30
N ILE A 713 -6.21 25.90 21.72
CA ILE A 713 -5.49 27.09 22.20
C ILE A 713 -6.42 28.31 22.21
N TYR A 714 -7.16 28.55 21.13
CA TYR A 714 -8.13 29.65 21.02
C TYR A 714 -9.22 29.55 22.09
N SER A 715 -9.83 28.38 22.28
CA SER A 715 -10.90 28.19 23.26
C SER A 715 -10.45 28.51 24.70
N VAL A 716 -9.30 27.94 25.09
CA VAL A 716 -8.75 28.17 26.44
C VAL A 716 -8.40 29.65 26.65
N LEU A 717 -7.76 30.25 25.65
CA LEU A 717 -7.31 31.63 25.79
C LEU A 717 -8.48 32.64 25.81
N SER A 718 -9.48 32.40 24.97
CA SER A 718 -10.72 33.18 24.97
C SER A 718 -11.39 33.15 26.35
N ASN A 719 -11.38 32.01 27.02
CA ASN A 719 -11.92 31.85 28.36
C ASN A 719 -11.03 32.51 29.43
N VAL A 720 -9.69 32.36 29.35
CA VAL A 720 -8.74 33.03 30.26
C VAL A 720 -8.87 34.56 30.18
N VAL A 721 -9.03 35.08 28.98
CA VAL A 721 -9.25 36.52 28.75
C VAL A 721 -10.59 36.93 29.33
N ALA A 722 -11.68 36.20 29.04
CA ALA A 722 -13.01 36.51 29.54
C ALA A 722 -13.08 36.48 31.09
N SER A 723 -12.37 35.56 31.73
CA SER A 723 -12.34 35.46 33.22
C SER A 723 -11.49 36.56 33.90
N ARG A 724 -10.71 37.33 33.15
CA ARG A 724 -9.81 38.36 33.64
C ARG A 724 -10.14 39.77 33.13
N VAL A 725 -11.31 39.93 32.52
CA VAL A 725 -11.75 41.22 31.98
C VAL A 725 -11.64 42.33 33.03
N ARG A 726 -12.07 42.08 34.29
CA ARG A 726 -11.98 43.01 35.40
C ARG A 726 -10.53 43.32 35.80
N GLU A 727 -9.65 42.33 35.90
CA GLU A 727 -8.22 42.50 36.19
C GLU A 727 -7.52 43.34 35.10
N ILE A 728 -7.82 43.02 33.83
CA ILE A 728 -7.33 43.77 32.68
C ILE A 728 -7.87 45.21 32.71
N GLY A 729 -9.16 45.38 32.97
CA GLY A 729 -9.78 46.72 33.10
C GLY A 729 -9.14 47.56 34.18
N ILE A 730 -8.88 47.00 35.39
CA ILE A 730 -8.19 47.71 36.49
C ILE A 730 -6.77 48.08 36.05
N ARG A 731 -6.02 47.23 35.39
CA ARG A 731 -4.66 47.53 34.94
C ARG A 731 -4.63 48.62 33.88
N VAL A 732 -5.61 48.63 32.97
CA VAL A 732 -5.77 49.65 31.96
C VAL A 732 -6.14 50.97 32.62
N ALA A 733 -7.03 50.97 33.62
CA ALA A 733 -7.42 52.16 34.38
C ALA A 733 -6.25 52.74 35.18
N ILE A 734 -5.29 51.93 35.64
CA ILE A 734 -4.05 52.36 36.33
C ILE A 734 -2.96 52.79 35.31
N GLY A 735 -3.22 52.76 34.00
CA GLY A 735 -2.31 53.25 32.96
C GLY A 735 -1.41 52.20 32.29
N ALA A 736 -1.71 50.92 32.43
CA ALA A 736 -0.97 49.86 31.70
C ALA A 736 -1.19 50.00 30.20
N ARG A 737 -0.10 50.02 29.43
CA ARG A 737 -0.17 50.08 27.96
C ARG A 737 -0.72 48.76 27.37
N PRO A 738 -1.56 48.83 26.31
CA PRO A 738 -2.10 47.63 25.66
C PRO A 738 -1.04 46.58 25.27
N ARG A 739 0.15 47.07 24.90
CA ARG A 739 1.30 46.21 24.54
C ARG A 739 1.85 45.39 25.73
N GLN A 740 1.81 45.95 26.95
CA GLN A 740 2.27 45.28 28.18
C GLN A 740 1.31 44.13 28.57
N ILE A 741 0.01 44.39 28.46
CA ILE A 741 -1.04 43.42 28.73
C ILE A 741 -0.97 42.30 27.68
N GLY A 742 -0.80 42.67 26.39
CA GLY A 742 -0.64 41.73 25.31
C GLY A 742 0.56 40.78 25.50
N MET A 743 1.71 41.34 25.90
CA MET A 743 2.92 40.57 26.16
C MET A 743 2.75 39.61 27.34
N LEU A 744 2.10 40.02 28.40
CA LEU A 744 1.84 39.17 29.57
C LEU A 744 0.93 37.99 29.22
N VAL A 745 -0.15 38.24 28.48
CA VAL A 745 -1.07 37.20 28.03
C VAL A 745 -0.35 36.23 27.07
N LEU A 746 0.46 36.79 26.16
CA LEU A 746 1.25 35.98 25.20
C LEU A 746 2.22 35.03 25.93
N TRP A 747 3.05 35.57 26.86
CA TRP A 747 4.02 34.76 27.59
C TRP A 747 3.36 33.63 28.41
N GLN A 748 2.25 33.94 29.09
CA GLN A 748 1.52 32.95 29.88
C GLN A 748 0.91 31.85 29.03
N SER A 749 0.54 32.15 27.79
CA SER A 749 -0.04 31.21 26.82
C SER A 749 1.03 30.38 26.09
N MET A 750 2.22 30.96 25.89
CA MET A 750 3.34 30.28 25.25
C MET A 750 4.02 29.23 26.14
N THR A 751 3.90 29.34 27.49
CA THR A 751 4.50 28.37 28.40
C THR A 751 4.01 26.92 28.14
N PRO A 752 2.69 26.62 28.11
CA PRO A 752 2.21 25.27 27.78
C PRO A 752 2.52 24.87 26.34
N VAL A 753 2.58 25.80 25.39
CA VAL A 753 2.99 25.54 24.00
C VAL A 753 4.45 25.08 23.94
N ALA A 754 5.34 25.83 24.66
CA ALA A 754 6.76 25.46 24.72
C ALA A 754 6.98 24.08 25.39
N ALA A 755 6.24 23.80 26.46
CA ALA A 755 6.25 22.46 27.08
C ALA A 755 5.76 21.37 26.13
N GLY A 756 4.66 21.62 25.39
CA GLY A 756 4.13 20.74 24.37
C GLY A 756 5.09 20.52 23.22
N LEU A 757 5.79 21.57 22.76
CA LEU A 757 6.84 21.45 21.73
C LEU A 757 8.01 20.56 22.22
N ALA A 758 8.48 20.75 23.45
CA ALA A 758 9.57 19.93 24.00
C ALA A 758 9.16 18.45 24.11
N ILE A 759 7.96 18.18 24.67
CA ILE A 759 7.44 16.81 24.78
C ILE A 759 7.19 16.21 23.39
N GLY A 760 6.57 16.99 22.50
CA GLY A 760 6.27 16.54 21.13
C GLY A 760 7.54 16.25 20.32
N LEU A 761 8.60 17.05 20.48
CA LEU A 761 9.88 16.79 19.85
C LEU A 761 10.52 15.50 20.36
N ALA A 762 10.53 15.29 21.67
CA ALA A 762 11.02 14.03 22.25
C ALA A 762 10.20 12.82 21.79
N ALA A 763 8.87 12.94 21.75
CA ALA A 763 7.98 11.91 21.25
C ALA A 763 8.18 11.65 19.74
N SER A 764 8.35 12.71 18.93
CA SER A 764 8.64 12.57 17.50
C SER A 764 9.95 11.82 17.25
N LEU A 765 11.02 12.12 18.01
CA LEU A 765 12.29 11.41 17.93
C LEU A 765 12.18 9.91 18.31
N ALA A 766 11.29 9.60 19.26
CA ALA A 766 11.07 8.20 19.67
C ALA A 766 10.20 7.43 18.69
N LEU A 767 9.16 8.08 18.14
CA LEU A 767 8.15 7.43 17.29
C LEU A 767 8.55 7.40 15.81
N SER A 768 9.40 8.31 15.34
CA SER A 768 9.82 8.37 13.95
C SER A 768 10.52 7.08 13.46
N ARG A 769 11.12 6.30 14.36
CA ARG A 769 11.70 4.99 14.04
C ARG A 769 10.67 3.99 13.45
N PHE A 770 9.39 4.12 13.83
CA PHE A 770 8.32 3.28 13.27
C PHE A 770 7.94 3.66 11.83
N LEU A 771 8.46 4.78 11.33
CA LEU A 771 8.31 5.19 9.94
C LEU A 771 9.50 4.78 9.07
N GLU A 772 10.56 4.22 9.64
CA GLU A 772 11.86 4.02 8.97
C GLU A 772 11.74 3.22 7.67
N SER A 773 10.97 2.12 7.66
CA SER A 773 10.75 1.31 6.46
C SER A 773 9.92 2.01 5.38
N LEU A 774 9.09 3.00 5.77
CA LEU A 774 8.27 3.78 4.86
C LEU A 774 8.99 5.01 4.28
N LEU A 775 10.20 5.32 4.80
CA LEU A 775 10.98 6.50 4.40
C LEU A 775 12.00 6.14 3.32
N PHE A 776 12.03 6.95 2.27
CA PHE A 776 13.01 6.85 1.19
C PHE A 776 14.01 8.00 1.27
N GLN A 777 15.29 7.69 1.41
CA GLN A 777 16.42 8.66 1.48
C GLN A 777 16.21 9.81 2.49
N VAL A 778 15.43 9.57 3.54
CA VAL A 778 15.24 10.51 4.65
C VAL A 778 15.46 9.75 5.95
N GLY A 779 16.37 10.22 6.76
CA GLY A 779 16.54 9.63 8.08
C GLY A 779 15.33 9.90 8.98
N PRO A 780 14.92 8.97 9.84
CA PRO A 780 13.79 9.17 10.75
C PRO A 780 14.00 10.35 11.72
N ARG A 781 15.23 10.77 11.94
CA ARG A 781 15.63 11.90 12.81
C ARG A 781 16.10 13.11 12.01
N ASP A 782 15.57 13.33 10.82
CA ASP A 782 15.96 14.45 9.97
C ASP A 782 15.78 15.81 10.67
N PRO A 783 16.88 16.55 10.94
CA PRO A 783 16.82 17.77 11.73
C PRO A 783 16.07 18.90 11.03
N LEU A 784 16.09 18.95 9.70
CA LEU A 784 15.36 19.96 8.93
C LEU A 784 13.85 19.77 9.08
N THR A 785 13.37 18.55 8.94
CA THR A 785 11.93 18.23 9.08
C THR A 785 11.44 18.50 10.49
N LEU A 786 12.20 18.11 11.51
CA LEU A 786 11.87 18.36 12.91
C LEU A 786 11.80 19.87 13.21
N THR A 787 12.78 20.62 12.71
CA THR A 787 12.86 22.08 12.91
C THR A 787 11.70 22.80 12.20
N LEU A 788 11.41 22.45 10.94
CA LEU A 788 10.32 23.06 10.18
C LEU A 788 8.96 22.76 10.80
N SER A 789 8.74 21.54 11.27
CA SER A 789 7.50 21.15 11.96
C SER A 789 7.32 21.90 13.27
N ALA A 790 8.37 22.05 14.07
CA ALA A 790 8.35 22.83 15.30
C ALA A 790 8.10 24.32 15.01
N LEU A 791 8.76 24.90 14.00
CA LEU A 791 8.55 26.28 13.57
C LEU A 791 7.13 26.52 13.05
N ALA A 792 6.54 25.57 12.33
CA ALA A 792 5.16 25.66 11.86
C ALA A 792 4.17 25.76 13.03
N VAL A 793 4.31 24.89 14.04
CA VAL A 793 3.47 24.93 15.25
C VAL A 793 3.71 26.25 16.02
N LEU A 794 4.96 26.68 16.14
CA LEU A 794 5.32 27.94 16.82
C LEU A 794 4.77 29.16 16.08
N ALA A 795 4.77 29.17 14.74
CA ALA A 795 4.27 30.28 13.93
C ALA A 795 2.74 30.39 13.96
N VAL A 796 2.06 29.24 14.02
CA VAL A 796 0.59 29.16 13.99
C VAL A 796 -0.01 29.46 15.38
N SER A 797 0.69 29.17 16.49
CA SER A 797 0.22 29.41 17.86
C SER A 797 -0.10 30.89 18.16
N PRO A 798 0.72 31.89 17.79
CA PRO A 798 0.39 33.28 17.96
C PRO A 798 -0.86 33.75 17.19
N ALA A 799 -1.15 33.13 16.04
CA ALA A 799 -2.35 33.43 15.25
C ALA A 799 -3.63 33.07 16.03
N ALA A 800 -3.63 31.95 16.74
CA ALA A 800 -4.75 31.53 17.60
C ALA A 800 -4.92 32.50 18.81
N ILE A 801 -3.83 33.11 19.28
CA ILE A 801 -3.80 34.03 20.40
C ILE A 801 -4.27 35.43 19.99
N TYR A 802 -4.00 35.84 18.76
CA TYR A 802 -4.22 37.21 18.28
C TYR A 802 -5.70 37.63 18.33
N ILE A 803 -6.63 36.77 17.95
CA ILE A 803 -8.07 37.09 17.93
C ILE A 803 -8.62 37.34 19.35
N PRO A 804 -8.43 36.48 20.37
CA PRO A 804 -8.86 36.72 21.73
C PRO A 804 -8.16 37.94 22.34
N LEU A 805 -6.87 38.12 22.04
CA LEU A 805 -6.10 39.25 22.53
C LEU A 805 -6.63 40.59 22.02
N ARG A 806 -6.94 40.71 20.73
CA ARG A 806 -7.53 41.89 20.12
C ARG A 806 -8.88 42.22 20.73
N ARG A 807 -9.71 41.22 21.01
CA ARG A 807 -10.99 41.38 21.72
C ARG A 807 -10.78 41.88 23.12
N ALA A 808 -9.79 41.35 23.87
CA ALA A 808 -9.45 41.81 25.22
C ALA A 808 -9.01 43.25 25.28
N LEU A 809 -8.22 43.71 24.29
CA LEU A 809 -7.71 45.07 24.21
C LEU A 809 -8.76 46.10 23.73
N ALA A 810 -9.86 45.64 23.11
CA ALA A 810 -10.96 46.47 22.62
C ALA A 810 -12.09 46.65 23.65
N ILE A 811 -11.95 46.13 24.87
CA ILE A 811 -12.98 46.23 25.92
C ILE A 811 -12.91 47.64 26.53
N ASP A 812 -14.05 48.32 26.54
CA ASP A 812 -14.18 49.64 27.21
C ASP A 812 -14.07 49.50 28.74
N CYS A 813 -13.13 50.24 29.36
CA CYS A 813 -12.89 50.22 30.82
C CYS A 813 -14.15 50.51 31.63
N MET A 814 -15.05 51.33 31.11
CA MET A 814 -16.28 51.72 31.81
C MET A 814 -17.29 50.57 31.86
N VAL A 815 -17.31 49.72 30.78
CA VAL A 815 -18.18 48.57 30.74
C VAL A 815 -17.63 47.45 31.65
N ALA A 816 -16.29 47.24 31.62
CA ALA A 816 -15.62 46.25 32.46
C ALA A 816 -15.74 46.47 33.98
N LEU A 817 -15.98 47.70 34.42
CA LEU A 817 -16.18 48.06 35.83
C LEU A 817 -17.66 48.09 36.25
N ARG A 818 -18.61 48.03 35.28
CA ARG A 818 -20.07 48.12 35.54
C ARG A 818 -20.76 46.73 35.51
N GLU A 819 -20.14 45.69 35.01
CA GLU A 819 -20.70 44.33 35.09
C GLU A 819 -20.51 43.76 36.49
N GLU A 820 -21.57 43.87 37.35
CA GLU A 820 -21.74 43.16 38.60
C GLU A 820 -22.12 41.69 38.44
#